data_caf5bd311a882a9e1b71260fd4861970
#
_entry.id   caf5bd311a882a9e1b71260fd4861970
#
_cell.length_a   1.000
_cell.length_b   1.000
_cell.length_c   1.000
_cell.angle_alpha   90.00
_cell.angle_beta   90.00
_cell.angle_gamma   90.00
#
_symmetry.space_group_name_H-M   'P 1'
#
loop_
_entity.id
_entity.type
_entity.pdbx_description
1 polymer ?
#
loop_
_entity_poly.entity_id
_entity_poly.type
_entity_poly.pdbx_seq_one_letter_code
_entity_poly.pdbx_strand_id
1 'polypeptide(L)'
;MEYLERKHMVKMFEQQPIRILITSHKDVDVPASNYLQPIQVGPGQKTNRFTYMLHDDEGDTITEKNPMYCEMTTQYWAWKNITNARYVGFGHYRRYFNFTDTVYPENPFGEVMDDFIDEDAIKKYGLDDQTIAQCIEGYDLITTGVKDISKFPGSANTPLEQYHSAPLLHPKDMDTMAALIVERHPEYAEDVNAFLNGHQQCFCNMYIMRKELFDRYAAWVFPLVDEWTARTDMSTYSKEALRTPGHLTERLFNIWRMHMLRTEGKNWKVKELQCIHFTNPEPRQKFIPLFEEKPEIASQNVVPVVFAADNNYVPILTCAMGSMLENADPNRFYDVVVLNTNIGGSKQELVKKHFSHYKNARITFYNVWRMVKDYKLDTNNAHISVETYFRFLAQDILSAYDKVVYLDSDLVVNGNVAELYDVRMGNNLIAATLDIDYLANLNIRGGDRMKYSLDVLNLKNPYAYFQAGVMVFNTAELRRYHTVPEWLRIATNPIFIYNDQDILNSECQGRVVYLPADWNVTHNIFGRAEKLYPMAPNSVFDDYQAARRSPKIVHFAGAIKPWQNASCDMASYFWKYARNTPFYEVIIQDMVPGARNDADVTEFHERALSDASPLRKIIDPLAPYGSARREALKALGRTLRGRK
;
A
#
# COMPACT_ATOMS: atom_id res chain seq x y z
N MET A 1 -13.81 -19.32 -17.62
CA MET A 1 -14.70 -18.28 -18.14
C MET A 1 -13.95 -16.96 -18.35
N GLU A 2 -13.27 -16.42 -17.37
CA GLU A 2 -12.51 -15.14 -17.47
C GLU A 2 -11.51 -15.07 -18.63
N TYR A 3 -10.76 -16.13 -18.91
CA TYR A 3 -9.77 -16.17 -20.01
C TYR A 3 -10.39 -16.04 -21.41
N LEU A 4 -11.54 -16.67 -21.63
CA LEU A 4 -12.25 -16.58 -22.92
C LEU A 4 -12.95 -15.23 -23.09
N GLU A 5 -13.48 -14.65 -22.03
CA GLU A 5 -14.10 -13.33 -22.03
C GLU A 5 -13.06 -12.23 -22.30
N ARG A 6 -11.89 -12.32 -21.68
CA ARG A 6 -10.77 -11.38 -21.89
C ARG A 6 -10.21 -11.46 -23.31
N LYS A 7 -10.08 -12.66 -23.88
CA LYS A 7 -9.65 -12.85 -25.28
C LYS A 7 -10.67 -12.32 -26.29
N HIS A 8 -11.94 -12.31 -25.90
CA HIS A 8 -13.01 -11.71 -26.70
C HIS A 8 -12.95 -10.17 -26.66
N MET A 9 -12.63 -9.58 -25.52
CA MET A 9 -12.45 -8.13 -25.34
C MET A 9 -11.29 -7.61 -26.20
N VAL A 10 -10.13 -8.27 -26.21
CA VAL A 10 -8.99 -7.86 -27.05
C VAL A 10 -9.37 -7.88 -28.54
N LYS A 11 -10.07 -8.91 -29.01
CA LYS A 11 -10.57 -8.98 -30.41
C LYS A 11 -11.57 -7.89 -30.73
N MET A 12 -12.46 -7.52 -29.79
CA MET A 12 -13.41 -6.44 -29.99
C MET A 12 -12.71 -5.07 -30.07
N PHE A 13 -11.67 -4.86 -29.25
CA PHE A 13 -10.89 -3.63 -29.30
C PHE A 13 -10.22 -3.41 -30.67
N GLU A 14 -9.69 -4.44 -31.32
CA GLU A 14 -9.06 -4.34 -32.62
C GLU A 14 -10.00 -3.84 -33.76
N GLN A 15 -11.30 -3.89 -33.56
CA GLN A 15 -12.31 -3.47 -34.52
C GLN A 15 -12.91 -2.09 -34.21
N GLN A 16 -12.54 -1.47 -33.07
CA GLN A 16 -13.12 -0.22 -32.65
C GLN A 16 -12.54 0.99 -33.42
N PRO A 17 -13.38 2.01 -33.73
CA PRO A 17 -12.89 3.22 -34.38
C PRO A 17 -12.07 4.12 -33.45
N ILE A 18 -12.21 3.98 -32.14
CA ILE A 18 -11.45 4.70 -31.12
C ILE A 18 -10.60 3.68 -30.37
N ARG A 19 -9.29 3.91 -30.31
CA ARG A 19 -8.35 3.04 -29.60
C ARG A 19 -7.45 3.87 -28.70
N ILE A 20 -7.66 3.72 -27.40
CA ILE A 20 -6.86 4.40 -26.37
C ILE A 20 -6.05 3.34 -25.63
N LEU A 21 -4.75 3.35 -25.83
CA LEU A 21 -3.83 2.40 -25.23
C LEU A 21 -3.41 2.88 -23.84
N ILE A 22 -3.60 2.02 -22.84
CA ILE A 22 -3.20 2.26 -21.45
C ILE A 22 -1.90 1.52 -21.19
N THR A 23 -0.79 2.25 -21.26
CA THR A 23 0.57 1.69 -21.12
C THR A 23 0.82 1.19 -19.71
N SER A 24 1.18 -0.08 -19.55
CA SER A 24 1.53 -0.68 -18.25
C SER A 24 2.67 -1.69 -18.37
N HIS A 25 3.51 -1.73 -17.34
CA HIS A 25 4.54 -2.76 -17.14
C HIS A 25 4.18 -3.73 -16.00
N LYS A 26 2.99 -3.60 -15.42
CA LYS A 26 2.51 -4.40 -14.29
C LYS A 26 1.02 -4.67 -14.37
N ASP A 27 0.55 -5.60 -13.55
CA ASP A 27 -0.88 -5.91 -13.44
C ASP A 27 -1.65 -4.72 -12.87
N VAL A 28 -2.74 -4.33 -13.55
CA VAL A 28 -3.51 -3.12 -13.21
C VAL A 28 -5.00 -3.30 -13.48
N ASP A 29 -5.82 -2.61 -12.69
CA ASP A 29 -7.23 -2.43 -13.04
C ASP A 29 -7.36 -1.43 -14.19
N VAL A 30 -8.17 -1.79 -15.19
CA VAL A 30 -8.54 -0.91 -16.29
C VAL A 30 -10.06 -0.90 -16.40
N PRO A 31 -10.68 0.27 -16.63
CA PRO A 31 -12.12 0.35 -16.84
C PRO A 31 -12.59 -0.62 -17.94
N ALA A 32 -13.71 -1.30 -17.70
CA ALA A 32 -14.32 -2.17 -18.69
C ALA A 32 -14.90 -1.32 -19.85
N SER A 33 -14.07 -1.06 -20.85
CA SER A 33 -14.41 -0.25 -22.04
C SER A 33 -13.86 -0.91 -23.30
N ASN A 34 -14.61 -0.83 -24.38
CA ASN A 34 -14.13 -1.26 -25.70
C ASN A 34 -13.08 -0.31 -26.29
N TYR A 35 -12.93 0.89 -25.73
CA TYR A 35 -12.01 1.92 -26.22
C TYR A 35 -10.72 2.03 -25.38
N LEU A 36 -10.74 1.62 -24.10
CA LEU A 36 -9.58 1.65 -23.21
C LEU A 36 -8.95 0.27 -23.14
N GLN A 37 -7.75 0.12 -23.69
CA GLN A 37 -7.09 -1.19 -23.75
C GLN A 37 -5.72 -1.14 -23.08
N PRO A 38 -5.47 -1.97 -22.07
CA PRO A 38 -4.14 -2.09 -21.51
C PRO A 38 -3.17 -2.75 -22.50
N ILE A 39 -1.98 -2.19 -22.57
CA ILE A 39 -0.87 -2.77 -23.33
C ILE A 39 0.33 -2.95 -22.42
N GLN A 40 0.81 -4.19 -22.32
CA GLN A 40 2.01 -4.50 -21.57
C GLN A 40 3.24 -4.10 -22.39
N VAL A 41 4.22 -3.48 -21.71
CA VAL A 41 5.42 -2.95 -22.35
C VAL A 41 6.71 -3.46 -21.71
N GLY A 42 7.76 -3.47 -22.51
CA GLY A 42 9.13 -3.70 -22.09
C GLY A 42 9.51 -5.17 -22.00
N PRO A 43 10.82 -5.44 -21.83
CA PRO A 43 11.38 -6.80 -21.89
C PRO A 43 10.91 -7.71 -20.75
N GLY A 44 10.36 -7.16 -19.67
CA GLY A 44 9.82 -7.92 -18.54
C GLY A 44 8.65 -8.83 -18.90
N GLN A 45 7.93 -8.56 -20.00
CA GLN A 45 6.81 -9.41 -20.44
C GLN A 45 7.27 -10.81 -20.94
N LYS A 46 8.55 -11.02 -21.20
CA LYS A 46 9.11 -12.36 -21.49
C LYS A 46 9.05 -13.30 -20.28
N THR A 47 9.07 -12.77 -19.07
CA THR A 47 9.05 -13.54 -17.83
C THR A 47 7.71 -13.48 -17.09
N ASN A 48 6.95 -12.39 -17.27
CA ASN A 48 5.64 -12.18 -16.65
C ASN A 48 4.69 -11.55 -17.66
N ARG A 49 3.86 -12.37 -18.31
CA ARG A 49 2.96 -11.96 -19.39
C ARG A 49 1.52 -11.94 -18.92
N PHE A 50 0.90 -10.76 -18.99
CA PHE A 50 -0.52 -10.57 -18.63
C PHE A 50 -1.41 -10.85 -19.85
N THR A 51 -2.02 -12.02 -19.88
CA THR A 51 -2.76 -12.53 -21.06
C THR A 51 -3.99 -11.71 -21.45
N TYR A 52 -4.46 -10.80 -20.60
CA TYR A 52 -5.60 -9.92 -20.87
C TYR A 52 -5.17 -8.58 -21.49
N MET A 53 -3.88 -8.29 -21.59
CA MET A 53 -3.35 -7.08 -22.22
C MET A 53 -2.96 -7.34 -23.67
N LEU A 54 -2.89 -6.28 -24.47
CA LEU A 54 -2.09 -6.25 -25.68
C LEU A 54 -0.60 -6.26 -25.30
N HIS A 55 0.26 -6.54 -26.25
CA HIS A 55 1.70 -6.65 -26.00
C HIS A 55 2.50 -5.88 -27.05
N ASP A 56 3.36 -4.97 -26.61
CA ASP A 56 4.19 -4.17 -27.49
C ASP A 56 5.38 -4.94 -28.08
N ASP A 57 5.58 -6.21 -27.69
CA ASP A 57 6.58 -7.12 -28.26
C ASP A 57 6.04 -7.97 -29.43
N GLU A 58 4.79 -7.74 -29.86
CA GLU A 58 4.16 -8.41 -30.99
C GLU A 58 4.11 -7.45 -32.22
N GLY A 59 4.25 -7.99 -33.43
CA GLY A 59 4.23 -7.19 -34.65
C GLY A 59 5.50 -6.37 -34.89
N ASP A 60 5.37 -5.19 -35.47
CA ASP A 60 6.50 -4.23 -35.66
C ASP A 60 6.71 -3.50 -34.32
N THR A 61 7.89 -3.68 -33.70
CA THR A 61 8.13 -3.34 -32.31
C THR A 61 9.51 -2.77 -32.03
N ILE A 62 9.58 -1.92 -31.00
CA ILE A 62 10.81 -1.45 -30.36
C ILE A 62 10.81 -1.72 -28.83
N THR A 63 10.11 -2.77 -28.37
CA THR A 63 9.94 -3.07 -26.96
C THR A 63 11.26 -3.13 -26.16
N GLU A 64 12.35 -3.56 -26.78
CA GLU A 64 13.67 -3.60 -26.14
C GLU A 64 14.22 -2.22 -25.77
N LYS A 65 13.73 -1.16 -26.44
CA LYS A 65 14.07 0.23 -26.10
C LYS A 65 13.25 0.78 -24.93
N ASN A 66 12.25 0.05 -24.41
CA ASN A 66 11.35 0.54 -23.37
C ASN A 66 12.06 1.10 -22.11
N PRO A 67 13.18 0.55 -21.63
CA PRO A 67 13.91 1.14 -20.48
C PRO A 67 14.36 2.60 -20.72
N MET A 68 14.53 3.02 -21.98
CA MET A 68 14.91 4.38 -22.37
C MET A 68 13.74 5.19 -22.92
N TYR A 69 12.91 4.56 -23.76
CA TYR A 69 11.84 5.21 -24.50
C TYR A 69 10.51 5.26 -23.72
N CYS A 70 10.43 4.56 -22.60
CA CYS A 70 9.24 4.52 -21.74
C CYS A 70 7.96 4.20 -22.52
N GLU A 71 6.91 5.01 -22.35
CA GLU A 71 5.61 4.89 -23.05
C GLU A 71 5.69 5.07 -24.58
N MET A 72 6.79 5.58 -25.08
CA MET A 72 6.97 5.73 -26.52
C MET A 72 7.00 4.40 -27.27
N THR A 73 7.35 3.29 -26.60
CA THR A 73 7.26 1.96 -27.23
C THR A 73 5.81 1.58 -27.56
N THR A 74 4.85 1.96 -26.70
CA THR A 74 3.41 1.86 -27.00
C THR A 74 3.01 2.71 -28.19
N GLN A 75 3.52 3.95 -28.26
CA GLN A 75 3.21 4.87 -29.37
C GLN A 75 3.78 4.36 -30.69
N TYR A 76 5.03 3.85 -30.69
CA TYR A 76 5.62 3.21 -31.87
C TYR A 76 4.79 2.00 -32.33
N TRP A 77 4.44 1.12 -31.37
CA TRP A 77 3.63 -0.05 -31.67
C TRP A 77 2.29 0.33 -32.30
N ALA A 78 1.62 1.34 -31.72
CA ALA A 78 0.36 1.85 -32.27
C ALA A 78 0.51 2.41 -33.68
N TRP A 79 1.61 3.14 -33.96
CA TRP A 79 1.91 3.68 -35.29
C TRP A 79 2.05 2.58 -36.33
N LYS A 80 2.74 1.51 -36.00
CA LYS A 80 3.06 0.43 -36.93
C LYS A 80 1.95 -0.62 -37.08
N ASN A 81 1.18 -0.88 -36.03
CA ASN A 81 0.28 -2.03 -36.00
C ASN A 81 -1.22 -1.65 -35.99
N ILE A 82 -1.58 -0.40 -35.71
CA ILE A 82 -2.98 0.07 -35.80
C ILE A 82 -3.21 0.75 -37.16
N THR A 83 -3.98 0.11 -38.03
CA THR A 83 -4.22 0.63 -39.40
C THR A 83 -5.64 1.12 -39.62
N ASN A 84 -6.62 0.64 -38.85
CA ASN A 84 -8.05 0.82 -39.14
C ASN A 84 -8.80 1.63 -38.06
N ALA A 85 -8.11 2.37 -37.19
CA ALA A 85 -8.72 3.27 -36.23
C ALA A 85 -8.99 4.66 -36.84
N ARG A 86 -10.04 5.31 -36.39
CA ARG A 86 -10.32 6.73 -36.67
C ARG A 86 -9.57 7.64 -35.69
N TYR A 87 -9.51 7.21 -34.41
CA TYR A 87 -8.79 7.90 -33.36
C TYR A 87 -7.83 6.93 -32.67
N VAL A 88 -6.64 7.45 -32.31
CA VAL A 88 -5.66 6.77 -31.48
C VAL A 88 -5.33 7.68 -30.30
N GLY A 89 -5.29 7.10 -29.10
CA GLY A 89 -4.98 7.81 -27.89
C GLY A 89 -4.09 7.02 -26.95
N PHE A 90 -3.54 7.72 -25.95
CA PHE A 90 -2.59 7.16 -24.99
C PHE A 90 -2.91 7.65 -23.60
N GLY A 91 -2.88 6.72 -22.67
CA GLY A 91 -2.91 6.93 -21.24
C GLY A 91 -1.88 6.04 -20.57
N HIS A 92 -1.78 6.17 -19.27
CA HIS A 92 -0.89 5.35 -18.45
C HIS A 92 -1.70 4.56 -17.43
N TYR A 93 -1.15 3.52 -16.90
CA TYR A 93 -1.83 2.70 -15.90
C TYR A 93 -2.29 3.46 -14.64
N ARG A 94 -1.77 4.65 -14.41
CA ARG A 94 -2.20 5.57 -13.32
C ARG A 94 -2.92 6.81 -13.82
N ARG A 95 -2.88 7.12 -15.11
CA ARG A 95 -3.34 8.40 -15.64
C ARG A 95 -4.35 8.20 -16.74
N TYR A 96 -5.49 8.83 -16.56
CA TYR A 96 -6.62 8.79 -17.48
C TYR A 96 -7.12 10.20 -17.75
N PHE A 97 -7.89 10.39 -18.82
CA PHE A 97 -8.62 11.62 -19.08
C PHE A 97 -9.93 11.65 -18.30
N ASN A 98 -10.32 12.82 -17.83
CA ASN A 98 -11.69 13.08 -17.40
C ASN A 98 -12.55 13.35 -18.65
N PHE A 99 -13.38 12.39 -19.05
CA PHE A 99 -14.22 12.52 -20.24
C PHE A 99 -15.55 13.23 -19.96
N THR A 100 -15.82 13.65 -18.72
CA THR A 100 -17.01 14.43 -18.36
C THR A 100 -16.75 15.93 -18.45
N ASP A 101 -17.83 16.71 -18.48
CA ASP A 101 -17.73 18.18 -18.41
C ASP A 101 -17.56 18.71 -16.98
N THR A 102 -17.61 17.83 -15.97
CA THR A 102 -17.40 18.22 -14.57
C THR A 102 -15.92 18.49 -14.31
N VAL A 103 -15.62 19.67 -13.78
CA VAL A 103 -14.26 20.08 -13.42
C VAL A 103 -14.01 19.76 -11.96
N TYR A 104 -12.93 19.05 -11.68
CA TYR A 104 -12.52 18.67 -10.32
C TYR A 104 -11.29 19.48 -9.87
N PRO A 105 -11.11 19.65 -8.55
CA PRO A 105 -9.90 20.27 -8.01
C PRO A 105 -8.64 19.54 -8.42
N GLU A 106 -7.63 20.29 -8.85
CA GLU A 106 -6.33 19.76 -9.24
C GLU A 106 -5.28 19.98 -8.15
N ASN A 107 -4.31 19.09 -8.07
CA ASN A 107 -3.11 19.29 -7.26
C ASN A 107 -2.22 20.41 -7.84
N PRO A 108 -1.16 20.85 -7.14
CA PRO A 108 -0.27 21.92 -7.65
C PRO A 108 0.43 21.60 -8.97
N PHE A 109 0.37 20.36 -9.46
CA PHE A 109 0.95 19.92 -10.74
C PHE A 109 -0.10 19.75 -11.84
N GLY A 110 -1.36 20.14 -11.56
CA GLY A 110 -2.44 20.11 -12.55
C GLY A 110 -3.06 18.75 -12.78
N GLU A 111 -2.98 17.82 -11.81
CA GLU A 111 -3.62 16.51 -11.86
C GLU A 111 -4.77 16.43 -10.84
N VAL A 112 -5.87 15.81 -11.23
CA VAL A 112 -6.95 15.40 -10.33
C VAL A 112 -6.52 14.10 -9.63
N MET A 113 -6.39 14.13 -8.31
CA MET A 113 -5.95 12.95 -7.54
C MET A 113 -7.16 12.10 -7.16
N ASP A 114 -7.08 10.81 -7.41
CA ASP A 114 -8.04 9.81 -6.91
C ASP A 114 -7.30 8.53 -6.49
N ASP A 115 -7.95 7.66 -5.73
CA ASP A 115 -7.28 6.51 -5.16
C ASP A 115 -7.35 5.27 -6.05
N PHE A 116 -8.55 4.89 -6.50
CA PHE A 116 -8.79 3.61 -7.18
C PHE A 116 -9.58 3.77 -8.47
N ILE A 117 -9.36 2.82 -9.38
CA ILE A 117 -10.18 2.65 -10.59
C ILE A 117 -11.34 1.71 -10.23
N ASP A 118 -12.45 2.29 -9.75
CA ASP A 118 -13.66 1.56 -9.36
C ASP A 118 -14.90 2.05 -10.09
N GLU A 119 -16.06 1.45 -9.80
CA GLU A 119 -17.34 1.82 -10.43
C GLU A 119 -17.69 3.29 -10.20
N ASP A 120 -17.38 3.83 -9.02
CA ASP A 120 -17.63 5.24 -8.71
C ASP A 120 -16.68 6.14 -9.52
N ALA A 121 -15.41 5.81 -9.63
CA ALA A 121 -14.44 6.53 -10.44
C ALA A 121 -14.78 6.44 -11.95
N ILE A 122 -15.17 5.26 -12.43
CA ILE A 122 -15.62 5.06 -13.82
C ILE A 122 -16.78 6.00 -14.14
N LYS A 123 -17.79 6.04 -13.28
CA LYS A 123 -18.95 6.93 -13.44
C LYS A 123 -18.58 8.40 -13.28
N LYS A 124 -17.76 8.73 -12.27
CA LYS A 124 -17.34 10.08 -11.94
C LYS A 124 -16.59 10.76 -13.09
N TYR A 125 -15.73 10.01 -13.79
CA TYR A 125 -14.85 10.53 -14.83
C TYR A 125 -15.26 10.13 -16.24
N GLY A 126 -16.41 9.44 -16.39
CA GLY A 126 -16.94 9.03 -17.68
C GLY A 126 -16.04 8.05 -18.44
N LEU A 127 -15.49 7.07 -17.73
CA LEU A 127 -14.57 6.07 -18.31
C LEU A 127 -15.35 4.91 -18.98
N ASP A 128 -16.57 5.17 -19.44
CA ASP A 128 -17.41 4.26 -20.19
C ASP A 128 -17.43 4.60 -21.69
N ASP A 129 -17.80 3.64 -22.52
CA ASP A 129 -17.76 3.78 -24.00
C ASP A 129 -18.62 4.93 -24.53
N GLN A 130 -19.79 5.14 -23.97
CA GLN A 130 -20.72 6.17 -24.45
C GLN A 130 -20.18 7.56 -24.18
N THR A 131 -19.71 7.80 -22.97
CA THR A 131 -19.15 9.09 -22.56
C THR A 131 -17.84 9.38 -23.29
N ILE A 132 -16.97 8.39 -23.45
CA ILE A 132 -15.73 8.51 -24.22
C ILE A 132 -16.02 8.88 -25.66
N ALA A 133 -16.93 8.17 -26.34
CA ALA A 133 -17.27 8.45 -27.73
C ALA A 133 -17.82 9.87 -27.92
N GLN A 134 -18.77 10.28 -27.06
CA GLN A 134 -19.36 11.63 -27.12
C GLN A 134 -18.33 12.73 -26.87
N CYS A 135 -17.37 12.49 -25.97
CA CYS A 135 -16.34 13.45 -25.65
C CYS A 135 -15.34 13.64 -26.80
N ILE A 136 -15.01 12.58 -27.55
CA ILE A 136 -13.97 12.55 -28.58
C ILE A 136 -14.50 12.95 -29.96
N GLU A 137 -15.75 12.60 -30.26
CA GLU A 137 -16.28 12.75 -31.60
C GLU A 137 -16.29 14.19 -32.07
N GLY A 138 -15.79 14.40 -33.29
CA GLY A 138 -15.73 15.72 -33.96
C GLY A 138 -14.52 16.56 -33.58
N TYR A 139 -13.65 16.12 -32.68
CA TYR A 139 -12.39 16.77 -32.38
C TYR A 139 -11.24 16.16 -33.21
N ASP A 140 -10.25 16.99 -33.58
CA ASP A 140 -9.06 16.56 -34.29
C ASP A 140 -7.94 16.14 -33.36
N LEU A 141 -7.81 16.87 -32.21
CA LEU A 141 -6.79 16.68 -31.20
C LEU A 141 -7.40 16.93 -29.82
N ILE A 142 -7.15 16.01 -28.89
CA ILE A 142 -7.48 16.14 -27.48
C ILE A 142 -6.17 15.96 -26.68
N THR A 143 -5.92 16.86 -25.75
CA THR A 143 -4.71 16.85 -24.89
C THR A 143 -5.08 16.93 -23.43
N THR A 144 -4.11 16.68 -22.55
CA THR A 144 -4.23 17.16 -21.16
C THR A 144 -4.28 18.69 -21.15
N GLY A 145 -4.89 19.28 -20.13
CA GLY A 145 -4.98 20.73 -20.00
C GLY A 145 -3.60 21.38 -20.08
N VAL A 146 -3.51 22.46 -20.86
CA VAL A 146 -2.29 23.28 -20.95
C VAL A 146 -2.05 23.97 -19.62
N LYS A 147 -0.89 23.79 -19.03
CA LYS A 147 -0.52 24.33 -17.71
C LYS A 147 0.57 25.38 -17.83
N ASP A 148 0.48 26.38 -16.98
CA ASP A 148 1.48 27.43 -16.81
C ASP A 148 2.56 26.97 -15.83
N ILE A 149 3.75 26.65 -16.33
CA ILE A 149 4.89 26.14 -15.56
C ILE A 149 5.32 27.11 -14.44
N SER A 150 5.20 28.40 -14.68
CA SER A 150 5.58 29.42 -13.69
C SER A 150 4.75 29.35 -12.38
N LYS A 151 3.60 28.65 -12.42
CA LYS A 151 2.72 28.42 -11.26
C LYS A 151 2.99 27.11 -10.56
N PHE A 152 3.88 26.26 -11.09
CA PHE A 152 4.21 24.99 -10.46
C PHE A 152 5.15 25.16 -9.27
N PRO A 153 5.12 24.25 -8.30
CA PRO A 153 6.09 24.25 -7.21
C PRO A 153 7.53 24.13 -7.75
N GLY A 154 8.35 25.13 -7.51
CA GLY A 154 9.74 25.19 -7.99
C GLY A 154 10.14 26.58 -8.42
N SER A 155 11.32 26.71 -9.04
CA SER A 155 11.88 28.00 -9.47
C SER A 155 11.94 28.17 -11.00
N ALA A 156 11.44 27.17 -11.74
CA ALA A 156 11.45 27.22 -13.20
C ALA A 156 10.25 28.00 -13.73
N ASN A 157 10.50 28.89 -14.69
CA ASN A 157 9.44 29.66 -15.34
C ASN A 157 9.14 29.16 -16.77
N THR A 158 10.06 28.43 -17.36
CA THR A 158 9.94 27.94 -18.75
C THR A 158 10.17 26.43 -18.84
N PRO A 159 9.70 25.76 -19.91
CA PRO A 159 10.01 24.35 -20.16
C PRO A 159 11.52 24.05 -20.21
N LEU A 160 12.33 24.99 -20.74
CA LEU A 160 13.77 24.84 -20.78
C LEU A 160 14.38 24.91 -19.38
N GLU A 161 14.00 25.91 -18.59
CA GLU A 161 14.46 26.02 -17.19
C GLU A 161 14.02 24.81 -16.36
N GLN A 162 12.80 24.31 -16.57
CA GLN A 162 12.29 23.12 -15.89
C GLN A 162 13.16 21.90 -16.21
N TYR A 163 13.50 21.71 -17.50
CA TYR A 163 14.36 20.60 -17.92
C TYR A 163 15.78 20.76 -17.35
N HIS A 164 16.38 21.95 -17.48
CA HIS A 164 17.72 22.23 -16.99
C HIS A 164 17.85 22.12 -15.47
N SER A 165 16.79 22.38 -14.72
CA SER A 165 16.77 22.28 -13.26
C SER A 165 16.43 20.87 -12.76
N ALA A 166 16.06 19.94 -13.64
CA ALA A 166 15.72 18.58 -13.27
C ALA A 166 16.97 17.83 -12.76
N PRO A 167 16.99 17.38 -11.48
CA PRO A 167 18.24 16.92 -10.83
C PRO A 167 18.81 15.63 -11.38
N LEU A 168 18.02 14.89 -12.16
CA LEU A 168 18.38 13.57 -12.69
C LEU A 168 18.58 13.57 -14.23
N LEU A 169 18.39 14.71 -14.88
CA LEU A 169 18.55 14.86 -16.31
C LEU A 169 19.77 15.74 -16.64
N HIS A 170 20.27 15.62 -17.85
CA HIS A 170 21.40 16.43 -18.32
C HIS A 170 20.90 17.61 -19.13
N PRO A 171 21.17 18.88 -18.71
CA PRO A 171 20.69 20.08 -19.40
C PRO A 171 20.96 20.09 -20.89
N LYS A 172 22.17 19.71 -21.31
CA LYS A 172 22.62 19.66 -22.71
C LYS A 172 21.73 18.79 -23.60
N ASP A 173 20.99 17.84 -23.05
CA ASP A 173 20.18 16.90 -23.84
C ASP A 173 19.02 17.60 -24.53
N MET A 174 18.35 18.53 -23.82
CA MET A 174 17.30 19.35 -24.42
C MET A 174 17.89 20.34 -25.44
N ASP A 175 19.05 20.92 -25.16
CA ASP A 175 19.72 21.86 -26.05
C ASP A 175 20.12 21.19 -27.37
N THR A 176 20.70 19.96 -27.30
CA THR A 176 21.08 19.19 -28.49
C THR A 176 19.88 18.67 -29.26
N MET A 177 18.79 18.30 -28.58
CA MET A 177 17.54 17.93 -29.25
C MET A 177 16.92 19.14 -29.94
N ALA A 178 16.88 20.30 -29.31
CA ALA A 178 16.38 21.53 -29.95
C ALA A 178 17.18 21.91 -31.22
N ALA A 179 18.51 21.78 -31.12
CA ALA A 179 19.38 22.02 -32.30
C ALA A 179 19.13 21.00 -33.40
N LEU A 180 18.93 19.71 -33.05
CA LEU A 180 18.62 18.67 -34.03
C LEU A 180 17.29 18.91 -34.75
N ILE A 181 16.24 19.35 -33.99
CA ILE A 181 14.96 19.69 -34.60
C ILE A 181 15.14 20.79 -35.67
N VAL A 182 15.85 21.86 -35.34
CA VAL A 182 16.09 22.98 -36.27
C VAL A 182 16.98 22.56 -37.46
N GLU A 183 17.95 21.66 -37.23
CA GLU A 183 18.80 21.07 -38.30
C GLU A 183 17.98 20.30 -39.34
N ARG A 184 17.06 19.46 -38.85
CA ARG A 184 16.28 18.54 -39.69
C ARG A 184 14.98 19.16 -40.23
N HIS A 185 14.41 20.06 -39.42
CA HIS A 185 13.12 20.69 -39.67
C HIS A 185 13.21 22.20 -39.36
N PRO A 186 13.90 22.99 -40.22
CA PRO A 186 14.11 24.41 -39.96
C PRO A 186 12.81 25.22 -39.87
N GLU A 187 11.70 24.70 -40.44
CA GLU A 187 10.36 25.28 -40.31
C GLU A 187 9.80 25.27 -38.88
N TYR A 188 10.38 24.48 -37.99
CA TYR A 188 10.02 24.42 -36.58
C TYR A 188 10.82 25.39 -35.68
N ALA A 189 11.79 26.12 -36.22
CA ALA A 189 12.71 26.95 -35.42
C ALA A 189 11.97 27.98 -34.53
N GLU A 190 10.92 28.62 -35.08
CA GLU A 190 10.08 29.57 -34.34
C GLU A 190 9.35 28.87 -33.17
N ASP A 191 8.77 27.69 -33.39
CA ASP A 191 7.98 26.95 -32.42
C ASP A 191 8.86 26.34 -31.33
N VAL A 192 10.07 25.87 -31.67
CA VAL A 192 11.09 25.43 -30.69
C VAL A 192 11.42 26.55 -29.72
N ASN A 193 11.73 27.76 -30.28
CA ASN A 193 12.07 28.91 -29.44
C ASN A 193 10.86 29.36 -28.58
N ALA A 194 9.67 29.45 -29.21
CA ALA A 194 8.45 29.89 -28.52
C ALA A 194 8.03 28.93 -27.40
N PHE A 195 8.19 27.62 -27.57
CA PHE A 195 7.88 26.64 -26.56
C PHE A 195 8.91 26.66 -25.44
N LEU A 196 10.20 26.55 -25.74
CA LEU A 196 11.26 26.40 -24.72
C LEU A 196 11.37 27.64 -23.82
N ASN A 197 11.08 28.82 -24.34
CA ASN A 197 11.12 30.09 -23.59
C ASN A 197 9.72 30.61 -23.18
N GLY A 198 8.67 29.89 -23.53
CA GLY A 198 7.30 30.18 -23.09
C GLY A 198 7.02 29.71 -21.67
N HIS A 199 5.73 29.69 -21.29
CA HIS A 199 5.31 29.27 -19.95
C HIS A 199 4.32 28.10 -19.99
N GLN A 200 3.88 27.66 -21.15
CA GLN A 200 2.77 26.73 -21.29
C GLN A 200 3.22 25.37 -21.81
N GLN A 201 2.73 24.31 -21.17
CA GLN A 201 3.03 22.92 -21.53
C GLN A 201 1.85 21.99 -21.25
N CYS A 202 1.61 21.00 -22.15
CA CYS A 202 0.87 19.77 -21.84
C CYS A 202 1.83 18.74 -21.29
N PHE A 203 1.39 17.95 -20.31
CA PHE A 203 2.21 16.96 -19.64
C PHE A 203 1.76 15.52 -19.91
N CYS A 204 2.60 14.56 -19.53
CA CYS A 204 2.33 13.13 -19.44
C CYS A 204 2.34 12.36 -20.77
N ASN A 205 2.76 12.91 -21.90
CA ASN A 205 2.69 12.24 -23.21
C ASN A 205 1.30 11.63 -23.50
N MET A 206 0.24 12.28 -22.99
CA MET A 206 -1.15 11.85 -23.14
C MET A 206 -1.88 12.74 -24.15
N TYR A 207 -2.44 12.10 -25.14
CA TYR A 207 -3.27 12.76 -26.16
C TYR A 207 -4.18 11.73 -26.84
N ILE A 208 -5.24 12.20 -27.46
CA ILE A 208 -6.10 11.44 -28.38
C ILE A 208 -6.22 12.29 -29.64
N MET A 209 -5.94 11.71 -30.80
CA MET A 209 -6.03 12.45 -32.06
C MET A 209 -6.51 11.55 -33.19
N ARG A 210 -6.93 12.16 -34.28
CA ARG A 210 -7.22 11.42 -35.50
C ARG A 210 -5.99 10.62 -35.93
N LYS A 211 -6.22 9.41 -36.42
CA LYS A 211 -5.14 8.49 -36.82
C LYS A 211 -4.14 9.13 -37.80
N GLU A 212 -4.64 9.88 -38.74
CA GLU A 212 -3.81 10.59 -39.75
C GLU A 212 -2.87 11.63 -39.12
N LEU A 213 -3.33 12.33 -38.07
CA LEU A 213 -2.49 13.29 -37.33
C LEU A 213 -1.46 12.57 -36.50
N PHE A 214 -1.87 11.47 -35.85
CA PHE A 214 -0.96 10.63 -35.11
C PHE A 214 0.15 10.06 -36.02
N ASP A 215 -0.18 9.58 -37.22
CA ASP A 215 0.80 9.07 -38.16
C ASP A 215 1.82 10.14 -38.55
N ARG A 216 1.36 11.37 -38.76
CA ARG A 216 2.24 12.52 -39.07
C ARG A 216 3.15 12.85 -37.88
N TYR A 217 2.61 12.87 -36.64
CA TYR A 217 3.40 13.08 -35.46
C TYR A 217 4.44 11.98 -35.25
N ALA A 218 4.04 10.73 -35.39
CA ALA A 218 4.93 9.59 -35.23
C ALA A 218 6.06 9.58 -36.26
N ALA A 219 5.72 9.87 -37.54
CA ALA A 219 6.71 9.99 -38.61
C ALA A 219 7.72 11.13 -38.41
N TRP A 220 7.34 12.16 -37.66
CA TRP A 220 8.22 13.26 -37.30
C TRP A 220 9.06 12.96 -36.05
N VAL A 221 8.44 12.43 -34.96
CA VAL A 221 9.11 12.32 -33.66
C VAL A 221 10.09 11.16 -33.59
N PHE A 222 9.75 9.97 -34.13
CA PHE A 222 10.61 8.78 -33.99
C PHE A 222 11.97 8.92 -34.68
N PRO A 223 12.08 9.42 -35.94
CA PRO A 223 13.40 9.67 -36.55
C PRO A 223 14.27 10.64 -35.75
N LEU A 224 13.68 11.69 -35.17
CA LEU A 224 14.40 12.66 -34.35
C LEU A 224 14.95 12.03 -33.08
N VAL A 225 14.12 11.25 -32.36
CA VAL A 225 14.55 10.59 -31.11
C VAL A 225 15.58 9.50 -31.39
N ASP A 226 15.42 8.72 -32.45
CA ASP A 226 16.39 7.70 -32.85
C ASP A 226 17.73 8.32 -33.23
N GLU A 227 17.73 9.41 -33.99
CA GLU A 227 18.95 10.11 -34.39
C GLU A 227 19.64 10.78 -33.20
N TRP A 228 18.88 11.43 -32.31
CA TRP A 228 19.41 12.01 -31.11
C TRP A 228 20.06 10.93 -30.22
N THR A 229 19.37 9.79 -30.04
CA THR A 229 19.90 8.65 -29.28
C THR A 229 21.19 8.11 -29.87
N ALA A 230 21.28 8.03 -31.21
CA ALA A 230 22.49 7.56 -31.87
C ALA A 230 23.67 8.56 -31.78
N ARG A 231 23.40 9.86 -31.68
CA ARG A 231 24.40 10.92 -31.52
C ARG A 231 24.85 11.16 -30.08
N THR A 232 24.11 10.65 -29.09
CA THR A 232 24.35 10.96 -27.67
C THR A 232 25.03 9.79 -26.97
N ASP A 233 26.20 10.04 -26.37
CA ASP A 233 26.85 9.06 -25.50
C ASP A 233 26.16 9.07 -24.13
N MET A 234 25.37 8.03 -23.86
CA MET A 234 24.67 7.81 -22.60
C MET A 234 25.37 6.78 -21.68
N SER A 235 26.60 6.40 -21.97
CA SER A 235 27.33 5.36 -21.22
C SER A 235 27.53 5.69 -19.73
N THR A 236 27.52 6.99 -19.38
CA THR A 236 27.65 7.48 -17.99
C THR A 236 26.34 7.91 -17.36
N TYR A 237 25.21 7.69 -18.05
CA TYR A 237 23.92 8.11 -17.53
C TYR A 237 23.45 7.20 -16.39
N SER A 238 22.83 7.80 -15.38
CA SER A 238 22.14 7.07 -14.33
C SER A 238 20.91 6.34 -14.93
N LYS A 239 20.38 5.35 -14.21
CA LYS A 239 19.14 4.65 -14.61
C LYS A 239 17.99 5.59 -14.96
N GLU A 240 17.85 6.69 -14.21
CA GLU A 240 16.81 7.69 -14.48
C GLU A 240 17.17 8.57 -15.69
N ALA A 241 18.44 8.96 -15.83
CA ALA A 241 18.89 9.73 -17.00
C ALA A 241 18.80 8.93 -18.30
N LEU A 242 18.94 7.60 -18.27
CA LEU A 242 18.73 6.75 -19.45
C LEU A 242 17.32 6.89 -20.03
N ARG A 243 16.35 7.39 -19.27
CA ARG A 243 14.98 7.67 -19.71
C ARG A 243 14.83 9.02 -20.45
N THR A 244 15.93 9.72 -20.70
CA THR A 244 15.95 11.00 -21.41
C THR A 244 15.14 10.98 -22.72
N PRO A 245 15.20 9.96 -23.60
CA PRO A 245 14.34 9.91 -24.80
C PRO A 245 12.85 10.09 -24.47
N GLY A 246 12.33 9.40 -23.43
CA GLY A 246 10.94 9.56 -22.99
C GLY A 246 10.64 10.97 -22.45
N HIS A 247 11.56 11.59 -21.71
CA HIS A 247 11.40 12.96 -21.22
C HIS A 247 11.46 14.01 -22.33
N LEU A 248 12.29 13.80 -23.34
CA LEU A 248 12.37 14.72 -24.50
C LEU A 248 11.06 14.68 -25.30
N THR A 249 10.47 13.50 -25.53
CA THR A 249 9.27 13.38 -26.36
C THR A 249 8.07 14.14 -25.81
N GLU A 250 7.96 14.30 -24.51
CA GLU A 250 6.93 15.14 -23.90
C GLU A 250 7.06 16.61 -24.36
N ARG A 251 8.29 17.12 -24.52
CA ARG A 251 8.58 18.46 -25.03
C ARG A 251 8.37 18.52 -26.52
N LEU A 252 8.80 17.50 -27.25
CA LEU A 252 8.63 17.40 -28.70
C LEU A 252 7.16 17.41 -29.10
N PHE A 253 6.29 16.72 -28.35
CA PHE A 253 4.85 16.78 -28.59
C PHE A 253 4.31 18.22 -28.54
N ASN A 254 4.74 19.01 -27.54
CA ASN A 254 4.33 20.40 -27.42
C ASN A 254 4.85 21.26 -28.59
N ILE A 255 6.10 21.08 -29.00
CA ILE A 255 6.68 21.79 -30.19
C ILE A 255 5.91 21.43 -31.44
N TRP A 256 5.68 20.14 -31.71
CA TRP A 256 4.90 19.68 -32.86
C TRP A 256 3.47 20.23 -32.84
N ARG A 257 2.80 20.18 -31.69
CA ARG A 257 1.46 20.71 -31.51
C ARG A 257 1.40 22.22 -31.81
N MET A 258 2.34 22.99 -31.31
CA MET A 258 2.40 24.45 -31.54
C MET A 258 2.60 24.73 -33.04
N HIS A 259 3.53 24.06 -33.70
CA HIS A 259 3.77 24.17 -35.10
C HIS A 259 2.52 23.87 -35.96
N MET A 260 1.88 22.75 -35.69
CA MET A 260 0.69 22.34 -36.40
C MET A 260 -0.49 23.29 -36.20
N LEU A 261 -0.70 23.78 -35.00
CA LEU A 261 -1.75 24.76 -34.71
C LEU A 261 -1.48 26.11 -35.34
N ARG A 262 -0.23 26.54 -35.42
CA ARG A 262 0.17 27.78 -36.10
C ARG A 262 0.00 27.70 -37.61
N THR A 263 0.41 26.58 -38.21
CA THR A 263 0.47 26.45 -39.69
C THR A 263 -0.83 25.94 -40.30
N GLU A 264 -1.50 24.99 -39.68
CA GLU A 264 -2.67 24.32 -40.22
C GLU A 264 -3.90 24.37 -39.31
N GLY A 265 -3.72 24.72 -38.03
CA GLY A 265 -4.74 24.56 -36.99
C GLY A 265 -5.95 25.47 -37.03
N LYS A 266 -6.02 26.41 -38.03
CA LYS A 266 -7.19 27.33 -38.16
C LYS A 266 -8.53 26.59 -38.24
N ASN A 267 -8.53 25.35 -38.74
CA ASN A 267 -9.72 24.52 -38.92
C ASN A 267 -9.79 23.34 -37.96
N TRP A 268 -8.81 23.19 -37.06
CA TRP A 268 -8.78 22.07 -36.12
C TRP A 268 -9.67 22.34 -34.90
N LYS A 269 -10.42 21.33 -34.51
CA LYS A 269 -11.14 21.32 -33.23
C LYS A 269 -10.26 20.66 -32.19
N VAL A 270 -9.77 21.47 -31.26
CA VAL A 270 -8.92 21.02 -30.16
C VAL A 270 -9.73 21.05 -28.87
N LYS A 271 -9.56 20.03 -28.04
CA LYS A 271 -10.16 19.95 -26.69
C LYS A 271 -9.07 19.66 -25.65
N GLU A 272 -9.21 20.29 -24.50
CA GLU A 272 -8.36 20.02 -23.35
C GLU A 272 -9.18 19.31 -22.28
N LEU A 273 -8.63 18.24 -21.70
CA LEU A 273 -9.27 17.46 -20.64
C LEU A 273 -8.36 17.43 -19.42
N GLN A 274 -8.97 17.32 -18.23
CA GLN A 274 -8.18 17.11 -17.00
C GLN A 274 -7.53 15.72 -17.01
N CYS A 275 -6.31 15.66 -16.46
CA CYS A 275 -5.61 14.42 -16.20
C CYS A 275 -5.98 13.92 -14.79
N ILE A 276 -6.49 12.70 -14.69
CA ILE A 276 -6.74 12.02 -13.43
C ILE A 276 -5.55 11.14 -13.10
N HIS A 277 -5.08 11.21 -11.87
CA HIS A 277 -3.99 10.36 -11.38
C HIS A 277 -4.51 9.45 -10.26
N PHE A 278 -4.60 8.15 -10.56
CA PHE A 278 -4.93 7.11 -9.59
C PHE A 278 -3.69 6.67 -8.82
N THR A 279 -3.73 6.75 -7.51
CA THR A 279 -2.59 6.40 -6.64
C THR A 279 -2.43 4.90 -6.46
N ASN A 280 -3.53 4.13 -6.60
CA ASN A 280 -3.57 2.67 -6.42
C ASN A 280 -4.22 1.98 -7.64
N PRO A 281 -3.52 1.89 -8.78
CA PRO A 281 -4.05 1.30 -10.01
C PRO A 281 -3.98 -0.24 -10.04
N GLU A 282 -3.31 -0.86 -9.07
CA GLU A 282 -3.19 -2.31 -8.97
C GLU A 282 -4.57 -2.94 -8.74
N PRO A 283 -4.82 -4.16 -9.27
CA PRO A 283 -6.08 -4.84 -9.10
C PRO A 283 -6.49 -4.84 -7.63
N ARG A 284 -7.70 -4.36 -7.34
CA ARG A 284 -8.27 -4.54 -6.02
C ARG A 284 -8.28 -6.03 -5.74
N GLN A 285 -7.63 -6.44 -4.66
CA GLN A 285 -8.04 -7.68 -4.05
C GLN A 285 -9.52 -7.49 -3.72
N LYS A 286 -10.38 -8.10 -4.57
CA LYS A 286 -11.79 -8.25 -4.21
C LYS A 286 -11.77 -8.77 -2.78
N PHE A 287 -12.63 -8.24 -1.92
CA PHE A 287 -12.90 -8.84 -0.64
C PHE A 287 -13.43 -10.25 -0.92
N ILE A 288 -12.51 -11.19 -1.05
CA ILE A 288 -12.79 -12.61 -1.09
C ILE A 288 -12.66 -13.02 0.35
N PRO A 289 -13.71 -13.55 0.99
CA PRO A 289 -13.53 -14.27 2.25
C PRO A 289 -12.36 -15.21 2.03
N LEU A 290 -11.38 -15.20 2.90
CA LEU A 290 -10.10 -15.91 2.69
C LEU A 290 -10.30 -17.38 2.32
N PHE A 291 -11.47 -17.90 2.62
CA PHE A 291 -11.86 -19.28 2.34
C PHE A 291 -13.33 -19.31 1.96
N GLU A 292 -13.64 -19.36 0.68
CA GLU A 292 -14.97 -19.75 0.21
C GLU A 292 -15.29 -21.19 0.61
N GLU A 293 -14.25 -22.02 0.77
CA GLU A 293 -14.36 -23.40 1.25
C GLU A 293 -13.33 -23.66 2.35
N LYS A 294 -13.77 -24.33 3.43
CA LYS A 294 -12.86 -24.86 4.44
C LYS A 294 -11.86 -25.81 3.77
N PRO A 295 -10.57 -25.81 4.18
CA PRO A 295 -9.62 -26.77 3.64
C PRO A 295 -10.18 -28.19 3.70
N GLU A 296 -10.06 -28.95 2.63
CA GLU A 296 -10.54 -30.34 2.52
C GLU A 296 -9.97 -31.27 3.61
N ILE A 297 -8.84 -30.91 4.19
CA ILE A 297 -8.09 -31.64 5.23
C ILE A 297 -8.83 -31.67 6.57
N ALA A 298 -10.10 -31.60 6.61
CA ALA A 298 -10.85 -31.79 7.81
C ALA A 298 -11.73 -30.60 8.19
N SER A 299 -12.88 -30.58 7.64
CA SER A 299 -13.98 -29.77 8.15
C SER A 299 -14.24 -29.91 9.67
N GLN A 300 -13.65 -30.88 10.34
CA GLN A 300 -13.87 -31.17 11.76
C GLN A 300 -12.68 -30.90 12.70
N ASN A 301 -11.43 -30.76 12.19
CA ASN A 301 -10.22 -30.67 13.01
C ASN A 301 -9.39 -29.40 12.81
N VAL A 302 -9.91 -28.40 12.11
CA VAL A 302 -9.19 -27.14 11.84
C VAL A 302 -9.32 -26.18 13.02
N VAL A 303 -8.19 -25.59 13.42
CA VAL A 303 -8.10 -24.52 14.42
C VAL A 303 -7.66 -23.25 13.68
N PRO A 304 -8.56 -22.35 13.35
CA PRO A 304 -8.21 -21.05 12.77
C PRO A 304 -7.62 -20.15 13.85
N VAL A 305 -6.42 -19.61 13.58
CA VAL A 305 -5.70 -18.71 14.50
C VAL A 305 -5.36 -17.42 13.76
N VAL A 306 -5.66 -16.29 14.37
CA VAL A 306 -5.44 -14.97 13.82
C VAL A 306 -4.41 -14.21 14.63
N PHE A 307 -3.45 -13.62 13.94
CA PHE A 307 -2.51 -12.63 14.46
C PHE A 307 -2.67 -11.31 13.69
N ALA A 308 -2.23 -10.22 14.29
CA ALA A 308 -2.06 -8.94 13.61
C ALA A 308 -0.66 -8.40 13.86
N ALA A 309 0.03 -7.90 12.81
CA ALA A 309 1.38 -7.36 12.96
C ALA A 309 1.72 -6.39 11.83
N ASP A 310 2.65 -5.48 12.11
CA ASP A 310 3.35 -4.67 11.12
C ASP A 310 4.66 -5.35 10.66
N ASN A 311 5.34 -4.72 9.69
CA ASN A 311 6.60 -5.24 9.14
C ASN A 311 7.73 -5.34 10.19
N ASN A 312 7.73 -4.47 11.22
CA ASN A 312 8.77 -4.46 12.25
C ASN A 312 8.54 -5.55 13.30
N TYR A 313 7.30 -5.94 13.51
CA TYR A 313 6.92 -6.97 14.47
C TYR A 313 7.04 -8.41 13.95
N VAL A 314 7.36 -8.61 12.65
CA VAL A 314 7.52 -9.95 12.05
C VAL A 314 8.49 -10.86 12.83
N PRO A 315 9.66 -10.38 13.33
CA PRO A 315 10.55 -11.20 14.15
C PRO A 315 9.87 -11.75 15.41
N ILE A 316 9.10 -10.93 16.11
CA ILE A 316 8.40 -11.25 17.35
C ILE A 316 7.20 -12.16 17.08
N LEU A 317 6.39 -11.83 16.09
CA LEU A 317 5.32 -12.67 15.57
C LEU A 317 5.84 -14.09 15.25
N THR A 318 7.02 -14.20 14.63
CA THR A 318 7.61 -15.50 14.29
C THR A 318 7.92 -16.32 15.54
N CYS A 319 8.34 -15.69 16.65
CA CYS A 319 8.50 -16.36 17.94
C CYS A 319 7.16 -16.87 18.48
N ALA A 320 6.11 -16.03 18.45
CA ALA A 320 4.78 -16.39 18.92
C ALA A 320 4.22 -17.58 18.12
N MET A 321 4.27 -17.52 16.81
CA MET A 321 3.84 -18.61 15.92
C MET A 321 4.67 -19.89 16.13
N GLY A 322 5.99 -19.77 16.28
CA GLY A 322 6.88 -20.90 16.53
C GLY A 322 6.55 -21.59 17.84
N SER A 323 6.35 -20.82 18.91
CA SER A 323 5.95 -21.37 20.22
C SER A 323 4.59 -22.09 20.15
N MET A 324 3.64 -21.52 19.43
CA MET A 324 2.32 -22.11 19.22
C MET A 324 2.39 -23.45 18.47
N LEU A 325 3.12 -23.48 17.36
CA LEU A 325 3.22 -24.67 16.50
C LEU A 325 4.02 -25.80 17.15
N GLU A 326 5.05 -25.48 17.97
CA GLU A 326 5.83 -26.45 18.73
C GLU A 326 4.98 -27.15 19.80
N ASN A 327 3.98 -26.47 20.37
CA ASN A 327 3.08 -27.00 21.41
C ASN A 327 1.68 -27.38 20.85
N ALA A 328 1.56 -27.45 19.53
CA ALA A 328 0.33 -27.77 18.82
C ALA A 328 -0.03 -29.27 18.91
N ASP A 329 -1.31 -29.60 18.97
CA ASP A 329 -1.79 -30.99 18.83
C ASP A 329 -1.51 -31.49 17.40
N PRO A 330 -0.71 -32.56 17.21
CA PRO A 330 -0.38 -33.07 15.90
C PRO A 330 -1.59 -33.64 15.13
N ASN A 331 -2.70 -33.90 15.80
CA ASN A 331 -3.93 -34.40 15.16
C ASN A 331 -4.88 -33.27 14.72
N ARG A 332 -4.50 -32.01 14.97
CA ARG A 332 -5.25 -30.82 14.56
C ARG A 332 -4.52 -30.11 13.43
N PHE A 333 -5.26 -29.45 12.55
CA PHE A 333 -4.71 -28.59 11.52
C PHE A 333 -4.86 -27.12 11.93
N TYR A 334 -3.78 -26.36 11.86
CA TYR A 334 -3.74 -24.96 12.27
C TYR A 334 -3.75 -24.06 11.04
N ASP A 335 -4.83 -23.30 10.87
CA ASP A 335 -4.99 -22.33 9.80
C ASP A 335 -4.64 -20.94 10.34
N VAL A 336 -3.37 -20.56 10.15
CA VAL A 336 -2.82 -19.33 10.74
C VAL A 336 -2.93 -18.19 9.74
N VAL A 337 -3.61 -17.12 10.14
CA VAL A 337 -3.81 -15.91 9.33
C VAL A 337 -3.17 -14.72 10.01
N VAL A 338 -2.29 -14.01 9.31
CA VAL A 338 -1.63 -12.80 9.78
C VAL A 338 -2.24 -11.59 9.05
N LEU A 339 -2.99 -10.78 9.79
CA LEU A 339 -3.56 -9.53 9.30
C LEU A 339 -2.49 -8.44 9.33
N ASN A 340 -2.29 -7.75 8.21
CA ASN A 340 -1.24 -6.74 8.09
C ASN A 340 -1.57 -5.69 7.03
N THR A 341 -0.81 -4.58 7.01
CA THR A 341 -0.91 -3.55 5.96
C THR A 341 0.38 -3.37 5.17
N ASN A 342 1.54 -3.80 5.69
CA ASN A 342 2.84 -3.41 5.16
C ASN A 342 3.94 -4.48 5.26
N ILE A 343 3.61 -5.73 5.58
CA ILE A 343 4.63 -6.78 5.65
C ILE A 343 5.16 -7.09 4.25
N GLY A 344 6.46 -6.88 4.04
CA GLY A 344 7.13 -7.11 2.77
C GLY A 344 7.12 -8.59 2.33
N GLY A 345 6.99 -8.85 1.03
CA GLY A 345 6.88 -10.21 0.47
C GLY A 345 8.06 -11.11 0.83
N SER A 346 9.29 -10.58 0.87
CA SER A 346 10.48 -11.34 1.27
C SER A 346 10.41 -11.86 2.71
N LYS A 347 9.90 -11.05 3.66
CA LYS A 347 9.67 -11.48 5.03
C LYS A 347 8.57 -12.54 5.12
N GLN A 348 7.46 -12.37 4.35
CA GLN A 348 6.39 -13.36 4.30
C GLN A 348 6.91 -14.72 3.82
N GLU A 349 7.69 -14.72 2.74
CA GLU A 349 8.26 -15.97 2.20
C GLU A 349 9.28 -16.61 3.15
N LEU A 350 10.09 -15.80 3.84
CA LEU A 350 11.03 -16.31 4.85
C LEU A 350 10.29 -16.99 6.02
N VAL A 351 9.19 -16.40 6.52
CA VAL A 351 8.34 -16.99 7.56
C VAL A 351 7.67 -18.27 7.07
N LYS A 352 7.04 -18.26 5.89
CA LYS A 352 6.42 -19.45 5.31
C LYS A 352 7.42 -20.60 5.11
N LYS A 353 8.61 -20.29 4.59
CA LYS A 353 9.70 -21.26 4.42
C LYS A 353 10.15 -21.83 5.76
N HIS A 354 10.30 -20.99 6.79
CA HIS A 354 10.70 -21.43 8.13
C HIS A 354 9.72 -22.47 8.70
N PHE A 355 8.42 -22.25 8.57
CA PHE A 355 7.39 -23.15 9.08
C PHE A 355 6.94 -24.24 8.12
N SER A 356 7.51 -24.37 6.93
CA SER A 356 7.09 -25.34 5.91
C SER A 356 7.24 -26.82 6.32
N HIS A 357 7.99 -27.09 7.38
CA HIS A 357 8.14 -28.43 7.94
C HIS A 357 6.92 -28.87 8.77
N TYR A 358 6.10 -27.95 9.29
CA TYR A 358 4.82 -28.28 9.97
C TYR A 358 3.76 -28.61 8.91
N LYS A 359 3.53 -29.92 8.67
CA LYS A 359 2.54 -30.36 7.66
C LYS A 359 1.09 -30.16 8.08
N ASN A 360 0.87 -29.95 9.37
CA ASN A 360 -0.43 -29.69 9.97
C ASN A 360 -0.68 -28.17 10.22
N ALA A 361 0.02 -27.32 9.48
CA ALA A 361 -0.20 -25.87 9.55
C ALA A 361 -0.15 -25.23 8.16
N ARG A 362 -0.96 -24.21 7.97
CA ARG A 362 -0.92 -23.29 6.84
C ARG A 362 -0.78 -21.86 7.37
N ILE A 363 0.10 -21.05 6.76
CA ILE A 363 0.31 -19.66 7.13
C ILE A 363 -0.03 -18.76 5.96
N THR A 364 -0.97 -17.86 6.17
CA THR A 364 -1.45 -16.89 5.19
C THR A 364 -1.27 -15.48 5.71
N PHE A 365 -0.61 -14.63 4.94
CA PHE A 365 -0.56 -13.19 5.20
C PHE A 365 -1.67 -12.50 4.41
N TYR A 366 -2.52 -11.75 5.10
CA TYR A 366 -3.65 -11.05 4.50
C TYR A 366 -3.50 -9.54 4.68
N ASN A 367 -3.41 -8.81 3.58
CA ASN A 367 -3.30 -7.35 3.61
C ASN A 367 -4.67 -6.72 3.76
N VAL A 368 -4.89 -6.04 4.90
CA VAL A 368 -6.16 -5.40 5.26
C VAL A 368 -6.19 -3.90 4.97
N TRP A 369 -5.12 -3.33 4.38
CA TRP A 369 -5.00 -1.89 4.20
C TRP A 369 -6.24 -1.26 3.53
N ARG A 370 -6.80 -1.91 2.52
CA ARG A 370 -8.00 -1.43 1.81
C ARG A 370 -9.25 -1.39 2.68
N MET A 371 -9.33 -2.23 3.71
CA MET A 371 -10.47 -2.28 4.63
C MET A 371 -10.41 -1.17 5.67
N VAL A 372 -9.21 -0.70 6.00
CA VAL A 372 -8.97 0.22 7.12
C VAL A 372 -8.56 1.63 6.72
N LYS A 373 -8.10 1.84 5.49
CA LYS A 373 -7.51 3.09 5.00
C LYS A 373 -8.41 4.33 5.13
N ASP A 374 -9.72 4.14 5.04
CA ASP A 374 -10.71 5.23 5.09
C ASP A 374 -11.14 5.59 6.53
N TYR A 375 -10.63 4.85 7.53
CA TYR A 375 -10.89 5.07 8.94
C TYR A 375 -9.68 5.70 9.60
N LYS A 376 -9.92 6.78 10.36
CA LYS A 376 -8.87 7.39 11.17
C LYS A 376 -8.69 6.57 12.45
N LEU A 377 -7.89 5.52 12.37
CA LEU A 377 -7.55 4.65 13.48
C LEU A 377 -6.29 5.20 14.18
N ASP A 378 -6.50 5.90 15.27
CA ASP A 378 -5.41 6.43 16.12
C ASP A 378 -5.33 5.59 17.39
N THR A 379 -4.12 5.38 17.92
CA THR A 379 -3.92 4.73 19.23
C THR A 379 -3.50 5.76 20.25
N ASN A 380 -4.09 5.67 21.46
CA ASN A 380 -3.82 6.60 22.55
C ASN A 380 -2.53 6.25 23.34
N ASN A 381 -1.90 5.12 23.02
CA ASN A 381 -0.70 4.62 23.68
C ASN A 381 0.44 4.41 22.69
N ALA A 382 1.62 4.96 22.97
CA ALA A 382 2.81 4.83 22.11
C ALA A 382 3.32 3.38 21.94
N HIS A 383 2.81 2.44 22.74
CA HIS A 383 3.19 1.03 22.70
C HIS A 383 2.21 0.16 21.90
N ILE A 384 1.10 0.74 21.45
CA ILE A 384 0.04 0.03 20.72
C ILE A 384 0.01 0.62 19.30
N SER A 385 0.13 -0.25 18.32
CA SER A 385 0.02 0.13 16.91
C SER A 385 -1.41 -0.04 16.40
N VAL A 386 -1.71 0.52 15.24
CA VAL A 386 -3.06 0.46 14.62
C VAL A 386 -3.49 -0.97 14.28
N GLU A 387 -2.55 -1.89 14.19
CA GLU A 387 -2.79 -3.32 13.96
C GLU A 387 -3.68 -3.94 15.07
N THR A 388 -3.73 -3.33 16.24
CA THR A 388 -4.64 -3.76 17.32
C THR A 388 -6.11 -3.78 16.89
N TYR A 389 -6.53 -2.88 15.97
CA TYR A 389 -7.89 -2.83 15.46
C TYR A 389 -8.19 -3.88 14.38
N PHE A 390 -7.17 -4.53 13.81
CA PHE A 390 -7.39 -5.51 12.74
C PHE A 390 -8.13 -6.76 13.24
N ARG A 391 -8.14 -7.02 14.55
CA ARG A 391 -8.93 -8.11 15.14
C ARG A 391 -10.42 -8.01 14.85
N PHE A 392 -10.96 -6.79 14.66
CA PHE A 392 -12.37 -6.58 14.29
C PHE A 392 -12.69 -7.08 12.89
N LEU A 393 -11.70 -7.23 12.01
CA LEU A 393 -11.88 -7.70 10.65
C LEU A 393 -11.98 -9.22 10.55
N ALA A 394 -11.56 -9.94 11.60
CA ALA A 394 -11.46 -11.40 11.59
C ALA A 394 -12.82 -12.08 11.32
N GLN A 395 -13.92 -11.51 11.80
CA GLN A 395 -15.26 -12.06 11.62
C GLN A 395 -15.67 -12.19 10.14
N ASP A 396 -15.27 -11.26 9.28
CA ASP A 396 -15.61 -11.25 7.86
C ASP A 396 -14.53 -11.95 7.03
N ILE A 397 -13.23 -11.67 7.33
CA ILE A 397 -12.11 -12.30 6.61
C ILE A 397 -12.13 -13.83 6.75
N LEU A 398 -12.47 -14.33 7.95
CA LEU A 398 -12.59 -15.76 8.22
C LEU A 398 -14.05 -16.21 8.30
N SER A 399 -14.90 -15.71 7.41
CA SER A 399 -16.33 -15.98 7.40
C SER A 399 -16.69 -17.48 7.23
N ALA A 400 -15.77 -18.28 6.69
CA ALA A 400 -15.91 -19.74 6.61
C ALA A 400 -15.87 -20.45 7.98
N TYR A 401 -15.39 -19.75 9.03
CA TYR A 401 -15.32 -20.26 10.38
C TYR A 401 -16.33 -19.56 11.29
N ASP A 402 -17.03 -20.34 12.11
CA ASP A 402 -17.96 -19.82 13.11
C ASP A 402 -17.25 -19.32 14.36
N LYS A 403 -15.98 -19.70 14.54
CA LYS A 403 -15.15 -19.38 15.69
C LYS A 403 -13.69 -19.31 15.30
N VAL A 404 -12.93 -18.36 15.85
CA VAL A 404 -11.48 -18.21 15.62
C VAL A 404 -10.76 -17.91 16.95
N VAL A 405 -9.50 -18.33 17.06
CA VAL A 405 -8.60 -17.91 18.14
C VAL A 405 -7.84 -16.67 17.68
N TYR A 406 -7.88 -15.60 18.45
CA TYR A 406 -7.06 -14.41 18.25
C TYR A 406 -5.94 -14.36 19.27
N LEU A 407 -4.73 -14.10 18.82
CA LEU A 407 -3.53 -13.97 19.64
C LEU A 407 -2.77 -12.70 19.25
N ASP A 408 -2.36 -11.91 20.26
CA ASP A 408 -1.42 -10.83 20.04
C ASP A 408 -0.05 -11.38 19.63
N SER A 409 0.76 -10.58 18.97
CA SER A 409 2.05 -11.00 18.42
C SER A 409 3.19 -11.03 19.46
N ASP A 410 2.98 -10.44 20.65
CA ASP A 410 3.97 -10.28 21.72
C ASP A 410 3.78 -11.30 22.87
N LEU A 411 3.52 -12.53 22.52
CA LEU A 411 3.30 -13.61 23.47
C LEU A 411 4.08 -14.89 23.14
N VAL A 412 4.12 -15.80 24.10
CA VAL A 412 4.67 -17.14 23.92
C VAL A 412 3.63 -18.17 24.39
N VAL A 413 3.34 -19.11 23.50
CA VAL A 413 2.38 -20.18 23.74
C VAL A 413 3.12 -21.43 24.22
N ASN A 414 2.83 -21.89 25.45
CA ASN A 414 3.35 -23.13 26.02
C ASN A 414 2.28 -24.24 26.09
N GLY A 415 1.01 -23.87 25.93
CA GLY A 415 -0.12 -24.79 25.93
C GLY A 415 -0.62 -25.09 24.51
N ASN A 416 -1.56 -26.02 24.41
CA ASN A 416 -2.20 -26.37 23.14
C ASN A 416 -3.38 -25.43 22.84
N VAL A 417 -3.25 -24.53 21.85
CA VAL A 417 -4.32 -23.55 21.52
C VAL A 417 -5.61 -24.19 20.99
N ALA A 418 -5.58 -25.48 20.60
CA ALA A 418 -6.82 -26.19 20.27
C ALA A 418 -7.77 -26.29 21.47
N GLU A 419 -7.25 -26.29 22.71
CA GLU A 419 -8.09 -26.25 23.93
C GLU A 419 -8.87 -24.94 24.05
N LEU A 420 -8.27 -23.80 23.59
CA LEU A 420 -8.99 -22.51 23.52
C LEU A 420 -10.10 -22.60 22.46
N TYR A 421 -9.76 -23.11 21.29
CA TYR A 421 -10.73 -23.26 20.20
C TYR A 421 -11.91 -24.14 20.59
N ASP A 422 -11.68 -25.19 21.42
CA ASP A 422 -12.71 -26.13 21.83
C ASP A 422 -13.63 -25.60 22.94
N VAL A 423 -13.33 -24.40 23.50
CA VAL A 423 -14.20 -23.76 24.50
C VAL A 423 -15.62 -23.56 23.93
N ARG A 424 -16.60 -23.94 24.73
CA ARG A 424 -18.02 -23.78 24.40
C ARG A 424 -18.45 -22.33 24.54
N MET A 425 -18.75 -21.68 23.44
CA MET A 425 -19.11 -20.26 23.42
C MET A 425 -20.61 -20.00 23.70
N GLY A 426 -21.49 -20.95 23.36
CA GLY A 426 -22.94 -20.68 23.37
C GLY A 426 -23.26 -19.43 22.57
N ASN A 427 -24.08 -18.53 23.10
CA ASN A 427 -24.44 -17.25 22.50
C ASN A 427 -23.48 -16.11 22.89
N ASN A 428 -22.36 -16.41 23.56
CA ASN A 428 -21.37 -15.41 23.92
C ASN A 428 -20.57 -14.98 22.67
N LEU A 429 -20.11 -13.73 22.69
CA LEU A 429 -19.36 -13.12 21.59
C LEU A 429 -17.87 -13.46 21.67
N ILE A 430 -17.33 -13.47 22.91
CA ILE A 430 -15.90 -13.59 23.18
C ILE A 430 -15.65 -14.57 24.33
N ALA A 431 -14.52 -15.28 24.28
CA ALA A 431 -13.92 -15.87 25.47
C ALA A 431 -12.56 -15.20 25.71
N ALA A 432 -12.28 -14.78 26.95
CA ALA A 432 -11.05 -14.08 27.34
C ALA A 432 -10.77 -14.23 28.83
N THR A 433 -9.55 -13.90 29.27
CA THR A 433 -9.18 -13.88 30.68
C THR A 433 -9.48 -12.52 31.32
N LEU A 434 -9.75 -12.48 32.63
CA LEU A 434 -9.83 -11.21 33.36
C LEU A 434 -8.48 -10.46 33.30
N ASP A 435 -8.55 -9.13 33.20
CA ASP A 435 -7.37 -8.27 33.22
C ASP A 435 -7.00 -7.87 34.65
N ILE A 436 -6.04 -8.58 35.25
CA ILE A 436 -5.61 -8.32 36.62
C ILE A 436 -5.09 -6.91 36.83
N ASP A 437 -4.37 -6.33 35.86
CA ASP A 437 -3.86 -4.97 35.96
C ASP A 437 -5.00 -3.96 36.04
N TYR A 438 -5.99 -4.11 35.15
CA TYR A 438 -7.16 -3.25 35.14
C TYR A 438 -7.96 -3.37 36.45
N LEU A 439 -8.22 -4.59 36.88
CA LEU A 439 -9.00 -4.87 38.08
C LEU A 439 -8.30 -4.36 39.34
N ALA A 440 -6.99 -4.46 39.45
CA ALA A 440 -6.22 -3.89 40.54
C ALA A 440 -6.33 -2.36 40.59
N ASN A 441 -6.29 -1.70 39.42
CA ASN A 441 -6.45 -0.25 39.36
C ASN A 441 -7.85 0.24 39.75
N LEU A 442 -8.89 -0.59 39.65
CA LEU A 442 -10.24 -0.23 40.12
C LEU A 442 -10.30 0.03 41.63
N ASN A 443 -9.44 -0.66 42.41
CA ASN A 443 -9.38 -0.58 43.85
C ASN A 443 -8.42 0.49 44.39
N ILE A 444 -7.73 1.23 43.51
CA ILE A 444 -6.87 2.34 43.96
C ILE A 444 -7.75 3.46 44.51
N ARG A 445 -7.60 3.75 45.81
CA ARG A 445 -8.34 4.82 46.45
C ARG A 445 -7.98 6.19 45.87
N GLY A 446 -8.99 6.91 45.38
CA GLY A 446 -8.81 8.20 44.67
C GLY A 446 -8.31 8.07 43.22
N GLY A 447 -8.21 6.88 42.67
CA GLY A 447 -7.93 6.66 41.28
C GLY A 447 -9.16 6.86 40.37
N ASP A 448 -8.93 7.25 39.12
CA ASP A 448 -10.01 7.57 38.18
C ASP A 448 -10.53 6.33 37.42
N ARG A 449 -9.94 5.14 37.62
CA ARG A 449 -10.28 3.93 36.85
C ARG A 449 -11.73 3.50 36.98
N MET A 450 -12.21 3.47 38.24
CA MET A 450 -13.60 3.10 38.49
C MET A 450 -14.58 4.08 37.85
N LYS A 451 -14.31 5.37 37.95
CA LYS A 451 -15.13 6.41 37.31
C LYS A 451 -15.12 6.30 35.78
N TYR A 452 -13.93 6.10 35.18
CA TYR A 452 -13.80 5.86 33.75
C TYR A 452 -14.62 4.65 33.27
N SER A 453 -14.55 3.56 34.01
CA SER A 453 -15.29 2.32 33.73
C SER A 453 -16.81 2.52 33.73
N LEU A 454 -17.33 3.31 34.70
CA LEU A 454 -18.76 3.56 34.84
C LEU A 454 -19.26 4.65 33.89
N ASP A 455 -18.56 5.79 33.82
CA ASP A 455 -19.05 7.00 33.16
C ASP A 455 -18.71 7.01 31.64
N VAL A 456 -17.58 6.43 31.23
CA VAL A 456 -17.11 6.44 29.84
C VAL A 456 -17.38 5.12 29.14
N LEU A 457 -16.95 4.00 29.74
CA LEU A 457 -17.16 2.67 29.14
C LEU A 457 -18.57 2.12 29.40
N ASN A 458 -19.36 2.76 30.28
CA ASN A 458 -20.71 2.34 30.65
C ASN A 458 -20.78 0.86 31.08
N LEU A 459 -19.77 0.39 31.82
CA LEU A 459 -19.72 -1.00 32.29
C LEU A 459 -20.69 -1.24 33.44
N LYS A 460 -21.57 -2.23 33.30
CA LYS A 460 -22.47 -2.67 34.37
C LYS A 460 -21.72 -3.33 35.54
N ASN A 461 -20.63 -4.02 35.20
CA ASN A 461 -19.74 -4.64 36.20
C ASN A 461 -18.27 -4.39 35.80
N PRO A 462 -17.60 -3.35 36.31
CA PRO A 462 -16.18 -3.07 36.01
C PRO A 462 -15.24 -4.23 36.38
N TYR A 463 -15.58 -5.06 37.36
CA TYR A 463 -14.76 -6.21 37.73
C TYR A 463 -14.84 -7.41 36.79
N ALA A 464 -15.65 -7.28 35.75
CA ALA A 464 -15.74 -8.24 34.66
C ALA A 464 -14.86 -7.85 33.46
N TYR A 465 -14.01 -6.83 33.59
CA TYR A 465 -13.13 -6.34 32.51
C TYR A 465 -12.07 -7.39 32.14
N PHE A 466 -11.98 -7.72 30.84
CA PHE A 466 -11.10 -8.75 30.32
C PHE A 466 -9.95 -8.15 29.47
N GLN A 467 -8.86 -8.92 29.37
CA GLN A 467 -7.68 -8.59 28.56
C GLN A 467 -7.85 -9.12 27.14
N ALA A 468 -7.54 -8.27 26.12
CA ALA A 468 -7.85 -8.53 24.71
C ALA A 468 -6.74 -9.23 23.91
N GLY A 469 -5.59 -9.59 24.50
CA GLY A 469 -4.46 -10.17 23.76
C GLY A 469 -4.58 -11.67 23.46
N VAL A 470 -5.46 -12.38 24.19
CA VAL A 470 -5.77 -13.79 23.96
C VAL A 470 -7.27 -13.97 24.01
N MET A 471 -7.88 -14.28 22.89
CA MET A 471 -9.33 -14.37 22.79
C MET A 471 -9.79 -15.52 21.89
N VAL A 472 -11.00 -15.99 22.14
CA VAL A 472 -11.76 -16.78 21.18
C VAL A 472 -12.93 -15.93 20.71
N PHE A 473 -13.01 -15.64 19.44
CA PHE A 473 -14.13 -14.93 18.81
C PHE A 473 -15.18 -15.93 18.32
N ASN A 474 -16.43 -15.75 18.73
CA ASN A 474 -17.58 -16.37 18.10
C ASN A 474 -17.97 -15.52 16.88
N THR A 475 -17.31 -15.76 15.76
CA THR A 475 -17.44 -14.96 14.55
C THR A 475 -18.85 -15.02 13.98
N ALA A 476 -19.56 -16.14 14.16
CA ALA A 476 -20.95 -16.27 13.74
C ALA A 476 -21.87 -15.29 14.52
N GLU A 477 -21.70 -15.17 15.85
CA GLU A 477 -22.48 -14.24 16.66
C GLU A 477 -22.01 -12.79 16.51
N LEU A 478 -20.70 -12.55 16.33
CA LEU A 478 -20.15 -11.21 16.09
C LEU A 478 -20.70 -10.60 14.80
N ARG A 479 -20.78 -11.36 13.70
CA ARG A 479 -21.39 -10.91 12.44
C ARG A 479 -22.86 -10.51 12.57
N ARG A 480 -23.58 -11.10 13.53
CA ARG A 480 -24.98 -10.74 13.84
C ARG A 480 -25.09 -9.52 14.74
N TYR A 481 -24.03 -9.24 15.47
CA TYR A 481 -24.01 -8.18 16.50
C TYR A 481 -23.58 -6.84 15.91
N HIS A 482 -22.43 -6.77 15.27
CA HIS A 482 -21.92 -5.59 14.55
C HIS A 482 -21.26 -6.00 13.23
N THR A 483 -21.48 -5.20 12.20
CA THR A 483 -20.72 -5.27 10.95
C THR A 483 -19.30 -4.74 11.15
N VAL A 484 -18.37 -5.13 10.30
CA VAL A 484 -16.99 -4.61 10.33
C VAL A 484 -16.94 -3.08 10.20
N PRO A 485 -17.70 -2.40 9.32
CA PRO A 485 -17.77 -0.94 9.28
C PRO A 485 -18.25 -0.31 10.59
N GLU A 486 -19.17 -0.95 11.32
CA GLU A 486 -19.61 -0.47 12.63
C GLU A 486 -18.50 -0.57 13.67
N TRP A 487 -17.79 -1.70 13.75
CA TRP A 487 -16.62 -1.86 14.61
C TRP A 487 -15.55 -0.80 14.32
N LEU A 488 -15.21 -0.59 13.05
CA LEU A 488 -14.19 0.40 12.67
C LEU A 488 -14.64 1.83 12.96
N ARG A 489 -15.93 2.15 12.84
CA ARG A 489 -16.47 3.46 13.23
C ARG A 489 -16.37 3.69 14.73
N ILE A 490 -16.69 2.68 15.55
CA ILE A 490 -16.49 2.75 17.00
C ILE A 490 -15.01 2.99 17.32
N ALA A 491 -14.10 2.31 16.62
CA ALA A 491 -12.66 2.41 16.81
C ALA A 491 -12.07 3.80 16.47
N THR A 492 -12.76 4.63 15.69
CA THR A 492 -12.32 6.02 15.43
C THR A 492 -12.60 6.97 16.61
N ASN A 493 -13.30 6.53 17.65
CA ASN A 493 -13.66 7.38 18.78
C ASN A 493 -12.49 7.48 19.78
N PRO A 494 -11.91 8.68 20.00
CA PRO A 494 -10.71 8.84 20.84
C PRO A 494 -10.97 8.73 22.36
N ILE A 495 -12.21 8.47 22.79
CA ILE A 495 -12.55 8.34 24.23
C ILE A 495 -11.96 7.08 24.88
N PHE A 496 -11.62 6.06 24.09
CA PHE A 496 -11.15 4.79 24.56
C PHE A 496 -9.64 4.83 24.88
N ILE A 497 -9.29 4.74 26.16
CA ILE A 497 -7.89 4.83 26.61
C ILE A 497 -7.08 3.60 26.20
N TYR A 498 -7.68 2.41 26.31
CA TYR A 498 -7.07 1.12 25.93
C TYR A 498 -7.57 0.60 24.58
N ASN A 499 -7.91 1.53 23.68
CA ASN A 499 -8.22 1.26 22.28
C ASN A 499 -9.26 0.11 22.10
N ASP A 500 -8.90 -0.93 21.38
CA ASP A 500 -9.73 -2.10 21.09
C ASP A 500 -10.19 -2.87 22.35
N GLN A 501 -9.36 -2.91 23.40
CA GLN A 501 -9.73 -3.60 24.63
C GLN A 501 -10.91 -2.91 25.32
N ASP A 502 -10.91 -1.58 25.41
CA ASP A 502 -12.04 -0.81 25.97
C ASP A 502 -13.31 -0.99 25.15
N ILE A 503 -13.16 -0.94 23.82
CA ILE A 503 -14.27 -1.14 22.87
C ILE A 503 -14.91 -2.52 23.10
N LEU A 504 -14.11 -3.57 23.11
CA LEU A 504 -14.61 -4.94 23.30
C LEU A 504 -15.26 -5.13 24.65
N ASN A 505 -14.68 -4.57 25.71
CA ASN A 505 -15.28 -4.64 27.05
C ASN A 505 -16.60 -3.87 27.15
N SER A 506 -16.70 -2.71 26.50
CA SER A 506 -17.93 -1.93 26.46
C SER A 506 -19.04 -2.64 25.66
N GLU A 507 -18.71 -3.09 24.44
CA GLU A 507 -19.68 -3.65 23.51
C GLU A 507 -20.09 -5.10 23.84
N CYS A 508 -19.15 -5.93 24.33
CA CYS A 508 -19.37 -7.35 24.55
C CYS A 508 -19.81 -7.69 25.99
N GLN A 509 -19.99 -6.69 26.87
CA GLN A 509 -20.34 -6.94 28.28
C GLN A 509 -21.58 -7.83 28.45
N GLY A 510 -21.47 -8.81 29.35
CA GLY A 510 -22.54 -9.79 29.60
C GLY A 510 -22.63 -10.92 28.58
N ARG A 511 -21.77 -10.91 27.53
CA ARG A 511 -21.65 -11.96 26.50
C ARG A 511 -20.22 -12.48 26.38
N VAL A 512 -19.57 -12.73 27.51
CA VAL A 512 -18.18 -13.18 27.62
C VAL A 512 -18.10 -14.50 28.36
N VAL A 513 -17.29 -15.43 27.86
CA VAL A 513 -16.86 -16.63 28.59
C VAL A 513 -15.51 -16.33 29.22
N TYR A 514 -15.39 -16.43 30.55
CA TYR A 514 -14.11 -16.18 31.20
C TYR A 514 -13.24 -17.44 31.20
N LEU A 515 -12.05 -17.29 30.62
CA LEU A 515 -11.03 -18.34 30.58
C LEU A 515 -10.21 -18.37 31.88
N PRO A 516 -9.63 -19.52 32.24
CA PRO A 516 -8.63 -19.61 33.30
C PRO A 516 -7.44 -18.67 33.05
N ALA A 517 -6.89 -18.09 34.13
CA ALA A 517 -5.83 -17.09 34.07
C ALA A 517 -4.51 -17.58 33.41
N ASP A 518 -4.26 -18.90 33.39
CA ASP A 518 -3.07 -19.51 32.76
C ASP A 518 -3.03 -19.33 31.23
N TRP A 519 -4.16 -18.99 30.61
CA TRP A 519 -4.23 -18.69 29.16
C TRP A 519 -3.77 -17.28 28.80
N ASN A 520 -3.51 -16.38 29.76
CA ASN A 520 -2.99 -15.05 29.45
C ASN A 520 -2.27 -14.46 30.66
N VAL A 521 -1.11 -15.01 30.94
CA VAL A 521 -0.30 -14.57 32.09
C VAL A 521 0.56 -13.39 31.66
N THR A 522 0.21 -12.19 32.09
CA THR A 522 1.00 -11.00 31.87
C THR A 522 2.26 -11.01 32.75
N HIS A 523 3.40 -10.67 32.16
CA HIS A 523 4.66 -10.58 32.89
C HIS A 523 4.66 -9.40 33.89
N ASN A 524 5.59 -9.41 34.84
CA ASN A 524 5.67 -8.38 35.86
C ASN A 524 6.37 -7.12 35.34
N ILE A 525 5.61 -6.07 35.07
CA ILE A 525 6.12 -4.79 34.61
C ILE A 525 6.35 -3.87 35.82
N PHE A 526 7.55 -3.34 36.01
CA PHE A 526 7.89 -2.39 37.07
C PHE A 526 7.53 -2.85 38.48
N GLY A 527 7.51 -4.16 38.74
CA GLY A 527 7.15 -4.71 40.04
C GLY A 527 5.66 -4.60 40.37
N ARG A 528 4.79 -4.58 39.36
CA ARG A 528 3.33 -4.50 39.56
C ARG A 528 2.74 -5.73 40.19
N ALA A 529 3.32 -6.91 39.93
CA ALA A 529 2.88 -8.16 40.57
C ALA A 529 2.96 -8.15 42.09
N GLU A 530 3.93 -7.42 42.67
CA GLU A 530 4.10 -7.26 44.11
C GLU A 530 3.40 -6.01 44.67
N LYS A 531 3.32 -4.93 43.87
CA LYS A 531 2.89 -3.62 44.36
C LYS A 531 1.46 -3.26 44.04
N LEU A 532 0.97 -3.70 42.87
CA LEU A 532 -0.35 -3.32 42.35
C LEU A 532 -1.34 -4.49 42.33
N TYR A 533 -0.95 -5.65 41.81
CA TYR A 533 -1.88 -6.77 41.62
C TYR A 533 -2.49 -7.31 42.90
N PRO A 534 -1.83 -7.22 44.12
CA PRO A 534 -2.49 -7.53 45.36
C PRO A 534 -3.71 -6.65 45.70
N MET A 535 -3.92 -5.55 44.96
CA MET A 535 -5.12 -4.70 45.07
C MET A 535 -6.29 -5.22 44.23
N ALA A 536 -6.08 -6.20 43.33
CA ALA A 536 -7.17 -6.86 42.62
C ALA A 536 -8.05 -7.68 43.60
N PRO A 537 -9.27 -8.10 43.18
CA PRO A 537 -10.05 -9.06 43.96
C PRO A 537 -9.21 -10.29 44.31
N ASN A 538 -9.33 -10.77 45.58
CA ASN A 538 -8.41 -11.79 46.08
C ASN A 538 -8.39 -13.07 45.23
N SER A 539 -9.54 -13.54 44.76
CA SER A 539 -9.60 -14.72 43.89
C SER A 539 -8.85 -14.51 42.56
N VAL A 540 -8.93 -13.31 41.98
CA VAL A 540 -8.23 -12.99 40.75
C VAL A 540 -6.72 -12.95 40.93
N PHE A 541 -6.28 -12.41 42.09
CA PHE A 541 -4.85 -12.39 42.43
C PHE A 541 -4.31 -13.80 42.69
N ASP A 542 -5.05 -14.63 43.45
CA ASP A 542 -4.67 -16.02 43.74
C ASP A 542 -4.59 -16.86 42.44
N ASP A 543 -5.57 -16.70 41.53
CA ASP A 543 -5.57 -17.35 40.21
C ASP A 543 -4.38 -16.92 39.35
N TYR A 544 -4.05 -15.63 39.36
CA TYR A 544 -2.87 -15.11 38.69
C TYR A 544 -1.56 -15.68 39.23
N GLN A 545 -1.42 -15.75 40.57
CA GLN A 545 -0.24 -16.32 41.20
C GLN A 545 -0.10 -17.82 40.91
N ALA A 546 -1.19 -18.54 40.83
CA ALA A 546 -1.20 -19.95 40.46
C ALA A 546 -0.80 -20.11 38.96
N ALA A 547 -1.39 -19.30 38.09
CA ALA A 547 -1.13 -19.29 36.65
C ALA A 547 0.35 -18.99 36.30
N ARG A 548 0.98 -18.06 37.01
CA ARG A 548 2.41 -17.74 36.85
C ARG A 548 3.35 -18.95 37.03
N ARG A 549 2.97 -19.93 37.79
CA ARG A 549 3.81 -21.13 38.02
C ARG A 549 3.85 -22.07 36.86
N SER A 550 2.78 -22.12 36.05
CA SER A 550 2.65 -22.98 34.90
C SER A 550 1.81 -22.28 33.79
N PRO A 551 2.33 -21.23 33.18
CA PRO A 551 1.58 -20.46 32.21
C PRO A 551 1.40 -21.25 30.90
N LYS A 552 0.16 -21.34 30.40
CA LYS A 552 -0.12 -21.82 29.04
C LYS A 552 0.23 -20.77 28.00
N ILE A 553 0.01 -19.48 28.30
CA ILE A 553 0.49 -18.36 27.51
C ILE A 553 1.13 -17.32 28.41
N VAL A 554 2.36 -16.93 28.08
CA VAL A 554 3.03 -15.77 28.63
C VAL A 554 2.86 -14.60 27.70
N HIS A 555 2.26 -13.53 28.17
CA HIS A 555 2.00 -12.33 27.37
C HIS A 555 2.88 -11.17 27.86
N PHE A 556 3.72 -10.67 26.97
CA PHE A 556 4.60 -9.53 27.24
C PHE A 556 3.88 -8.21 26.95
N ALA A 557 2.66 -8.05 27.46
CA ALA A 557 1.87 -6.83 27.31
C ALA A 557 2.59 -5.61 27.92
N GLY A 558 2.36 -4.41 27.36
CA GLY A 558 2.90 -3.15 27.88
C GLY A 558 4.30 -2.79 27.38
N ALA A 559 4.97 -1.85 28.05
CA ALA A 559 6.14 -1.14 27.54
C ALA A 559 7.46 -1.91 27.60
N ILE A 560 7.62 -2.83 28.55
CA ILE A 560 8.88 -3.58 28.73
C ILE A 560 8.78 -4.91 28.01
N LYS A 561 9.69 -5.16 27.10
CA LYS A 561 9.69 -6.36 26.26
C LYS A 561 10.99 -7.15 26.41
N PRO A 562 10.98 -8.49 26.33
CA PRO A 562 12.20 -9.30 26.43
C PRO A 562 13.22 -9.02 25.31
N TRP A 563 12.78 -8.61 24.15
CA TRP A 563 13.64 -8.19 23.04
C TRP A 563 14.15 -6.75 23.12
N GLN A 564 13.82 -6.03 24.18
CA GLN A 564 14.37 -4.72 24.53
C GLN A 564 15.17 -4.77 25.82
N ASN A 565 14.84 -5.70 26.71
CA ASN A 565 15.48 -5.89 28.01
C ASN A 565 15.52 -7.38 28.36
N ALA A 566 16.70 -8.00 28.22
CA ALA A 566 16.90 -9.42 28.51
C ALA A 566 16.61 -9.81 29.98
N SER A 567 16.63 -8.84 30.91
CA SER A 567 16.27 -9.04 32.32
C SER A 567 14.77 -8.91 32.59
N CYS A 568 13.95 -8.77 31.55
CA CYS A 568 12.50 -8.74 31.67
C CYS A 568 11.98 -10.00 32.40
N ASP A 569 10.99 -9.84 33.26
CA ASP A 569 10.33 -10.97 33.91
C ASP A 569 9.82 -11.97 32.86
N MET A 570 10.00 -13.25 33.11
CA MET A 570 9.63 -14.36 32.20
C MET A 570 10.32 -14.34 30.83
N ALA A 571 11.37 -13.52 30.61
CA ALA A 571 12.08 -13.42 29.35
C ALA A 571 12.62 -14.76 28.82
N SER A 572 12.92 -15.71 29.73
CA SER A 572 13.39 -17.04 29.34
C SER A 572 12.42 -17.81 28.45
N TYR A 573 11.13 -17.59 28.60
CA TYR A 573 10.10 -18.17 27.74
C TYR A 573 10.22 -17.65 26.31
N PHE A 574 10.45 -16.35 26.12
CA PHE A 574 10.65 -15.76 24.80
C PHE A 574 11.94 -16.27 24.16
N TRP A 575 13.06 -16.24 24.89
CA TRP A 575 14.38 -16.61 24.35
C TRP A 575 14.50 -18.11 24.03
N LYS A 576 13.66 -18.96 24.63
CA LYS A 576 13.56 -20.38 24.27
C LYS A 576 13.21 -20.54 22.78
N TYR A 577 12.29 -19.75 22.27
CA TYR A 577 11.80 -19.85 20.89
C TYR A 577 12.52 -18.88 19.94
N ALA A 578 12.86 -17.68 20.37
CA ALA A 578 13.49 -16.66 19.54
C ALA A 578 14.76 -17.17 18.86
N ARG A 579 15.60 -17.93 19.60
CA ARG A 579 16.86 -18.51 19.09
C ARG A 579 16.69 -19.48 17.92
N ASN A 580 15.49 -20.01 17.73
CA ASN A 580 15.18 -20.96 16.66
C ASN A 580 14.55 -20.28 15.44
N THR A 581 14.32 -18.96 15.49
CA THR A 581 13.72 -18.21 14.36
C THR A 581 14.80 -17.72 13.40
N PRO A 582 14.46 -17.48 12.11
CA PRO A 582 15.38 -16.90 11.15
C PRO A 582 15.71 -15.42 11.44
N PHE A 583 15.07 -14.84 12.45
CA PHE A 583 15.23 -13.45 12.88
C PHE A 583 16.01 -13.29 14.17
N TYR A 584 16.62 -14.35 14.71
CA TYR A 584 17.32 -14.29 16.00
C TYR A 584 18.39 -13.20 16.04
N GLU A 585 19.22 -13.12 15.01
CA GLU A 585 20.29 -12.10 14.95
C GLU A 585 19.72 -10.68 14.84
N VAL A 586 18.63 -10.50 14.11
CA VAL A 586 17.94 -9.21 14.02
C VAL A 586 17.42 -8.78 15.38
N ILE A 587 16.78 -9.71 16.14
CA ILE A 587 16.29 -9.43 17.48
C ILE A 587 17.44 -9.04 18.44
N ILE A 588 18.58 -9.72 18.36
CA ILE A 588 19.76 -9.40 19.19
C ILE A 588 20.36 -8.04 18.79
N GLN A 589 20.46 -7.74 17.51
CA GLN A 589 20.98 -6.47 17.02
C GLN A 589 20.12 -5.29 17.49
N ASP A 590 18.78 -5.45 17.47
CA ASP A 590 17.84 -4.40 17.93
C ASP A 590 17.97 -4.10 19.45
N MET A 591 18.52 -5.04 20.23
CA MET A 591 18.79 -4.84 21.66
C MET A 591 20.03 -4.00 21.95
N VAL A 592 20.98 -3.93 21.02
CA VAL A 592 22.25 -3.22 21.25
C VAL A 592 22.11 -1.77 20.79
N PRO A 593 22.16 -0.77 21.70
CA PRO A 593 22.10 0.62 21.33
C PRO A 593 23.25 0.97 20.38
N GLY A 594 22.94 1.39 19.15
CA GLY A 594 23.93 1.78 18.14
C GLY A 594 24.40 0.66 17.20
N ALA A 595 23.89 -0.58 17.31
CA ALA A 595 24.24 -1.68 16.42
C ALA A 595 23.42 -1.71 15.11
N ARG A 596 22.56 -0.73 14.87
CA ARG A 596 21.88 -0.58 13.58
C ARG A 596 22.89 -0.27 12.50
N ASN A 597 23.20 -1.28 11.70
CA ASN A 597 24.11 -1.19 10.56
C ASN A 597 23.48 -0.35 9.42
N ASP A 598 24.36 0.09 8.47
CA ASP A 598 24.02 0.91 7.30
C ASP A 598 22.86 0.39 6.41
N ALA A 599 22.46 -0.87 6.56
CA ALA A 599 21.26 -1.42 5.91
C ALA A 599 19.95 -0.75 6.40
N ASP A 600 19.87 -0.39 7.69
CA ASP A 600 18.76 0.39 8.25
C ASP A 600 18.77 1.85 7.79
N VAL A 601 19.94 2.36 7.43
CA VAL A 601 20.06 3.70 6.82
C VAL A 601 19.42 3.70 5.45
N THR A 602 19.49 2.58 4.71
CA THR A 602 18.83 2.44 3.41
C THR A 602 17.31 2.38 3.57
N GLU A 603 16.80 1.61 4.53
CA GLU A 603 15.36 1.55 4.84
C GLU A 603 14.86 2.88 5.45
N PHE A 604 15.66 3.54 6.29
CA PHE A 604 15.36 4.90 6.78
C PHE A 604 15.42 5.93 5.65
N HIS A 605 16.36 5.79 4.71
CA HIS A 605 16.42 6.62 3.50
C HIS A 605 15.22 6.35 2.58
N GLU A 606 14.82 5.11 2.39
CA GLU A 606 13.62 4.77 1.61
C GLU A 606 12.35 5.28 2.27
N ARG A 607 12.21 5.18 3.60
CA ARG A 607 11.08 5.79 4.35
C ARG A 607 11.14 7.32 4.36
N ALA A 608 12.32 7.91 4.52
CA ALA A 608 12.49 9.36 4.45
C ALA A 608 12.34 9.91 3.03
N LEU A 609 12.55 9.07 2.02
CA LEU A 609 12.36 9.35 0.60
C LEU A 609 10.96 8.98 0.11
N SER A 610 10.14 8.25 0.89
CA SER A 610 8.75 8.01 0.52
C SER A 610 7.95 9.30 0.56
N ASP A 611 7.09 9.50 -0.43
CA ASP A 611 6.25 10.72 -0.55
C ASP A 611 5.27 10.90 0.64
N ALA A 612 5.10 9.84 1.45
CA ALA A 612 4.28 9.83 2.66
C ALA A 612 4.97 10.40 3.91
N SER A 613 6.28 10.74 3.89
CA SER A 613 6.97 11.26 5.07
C SER A 613 6.47 12.68 5.44
N PRO A 614 5.95 12.92 6.68
CA PRO A 614 5.56 14.25 7.13
C PRO A 614 6.70 15.28 7.08
N LEU A 615 7.95 14.82 7.24
CA LEU A 615 9.15 15.64 7.15
C LEU A 615 9.39 16.15 5.73
N ARG A 616 9.04 15.36 4.71
CA ARG A 616 9.15 15.78 3.31
C ARG A 616 8.19 16.92 2.97
N LYS A 617 6.97 16.87 3.48
CA LYS A 617 5.98 17.96 3.28
C LYS A 617 6.48 19.31 3.79
N ILE A 618 7.41 19.31 4.77
CA ILE A 618 7.99 20.52 5.35
C ILE A 618 9.32 20.88 4.66
N ILE A 619 10.17 19.89 4.38
CA ILE A 619 11.53 20.12 3.88
C ILE A 619 11.56 20.34 2.37
N ASP A 620 10.76 19.61 1.59
CA ASP A 620 10.81 19.67 0.12
C ASP A 620 10.43 21.07 -0.44
N PRO A 621 9.46 21.81 0.11
CA PRO A 621 9.21 23.19 -0.32
C PRO A 621 10.33 24.17 0.02
N LEU A 622 11.08 23.91 1.10
CA LEU A 622 12.14 24.80 1.60
C LEU A 622 13.52 24.46 1.03
N ALA A 623 13.73 23.19 0.71
CA ALA A 623 14.98 22.65 0.21
C ALA A 623 14.70 21.48 -0.75
N PRO A 624 14.34 21.75 -2.01
CA PRO A 624 14.03 20.74 -3.02
C PRO A 624 15.15 19.71 -3.17
N TYR A 625 14.77 18.48 -3.53
CA TYR A 625 15.74 17.41 -3.73
C TYR A 625 16.78 17.79 -4.80
N GLY A 626 18.08 17.58 -4.50
CA GLY A 626 19.19 17.98 -5.37
C GLY A 626 19.61 19.46 -5.26
N SER A 627 18.90 20.30 -4.48
CA SER A 627 19.30 21.70 -4.30
C SER A 627 20.50 21.86 -3.38
N ALA A 628 21.33 22.89 -3.61
CA ALA A 628 22.44 23.25 -2.74
C ALA A 628 22.02 23.51 -1.29
N ARG A 629 20.79 24.01 -1.07
CA ARG A 629 20.18 24.19 0.26
C ARG A 629 19.95 22.86 0.97
N ARG A 630 19.51 21.81 0.24
CA ARG A 630 19.31 20.48 0.81
C ARG A 630 20.62 19.80 1.18
N GLU A 631 21.65 19.97 0.36
CA GLU A 631 22.99 19.45 0.67
C GLU A 631 23.62 20.17 1.87
N ALA A 632 23.42 21.48 2.01
CA ALA A 632 23.82 22.24 3.18
C ALA A 632 23.10 21.76 4.46
N LEU A 633 21.78 21.49 4.39
CA LEU A 633 21.01 20.92 5.51
C LEU A 633 21.46 19.51 5.88
N LYS A 634 21.79 18.68 4.90
CA LYS A 634 22.38 17.35 5.14
C LYS A 634 23.78 17.44 5.79
N ALA A 635 24.60 18.37 5.35
CA ALA A 635 25.93 18.63 5.94
C ALA A 635 25.80 19.08 7.39
N LEU A 636 24.87 20.02 7.68
CA LEU A 636 24.58 20.51 9.03
C LEU A 636 24.08 19.36 9.94
N GLY A 637 23.18 18.53 9.43
CA GLY A 637 22.68 17.36 10.16
C GLY A 637 23.77 16.31 10.48
N ARG A 638 24.74 16.14 9.59
CA ARG A 638 25.93 15.29 9.83
C ARG A 638 26.83 15.88 10.91
N THR A 639 27.06 17.19 10.89
CA THR A 639 27.89 17.89 11.88
C THR A 639 27.25 17.87 13.28
N LEU A 640 25.91 17.97 13.36
CA LEU A 640 25.18 17.90 14.63
C LEU A 640 25.13 16.48 15.22
N ARG A 641 25.14 15.44 14.38
CA ARG A 641 25.18 14.03 14.83
C ARG A 641 26.58 13.58 15.24
N GLY A 642 27.63 14.16 14.69
CA GLY A 642 29.04 13.86 15.07
C GLY A 642 29.49 14.51 16.38
N ARG A 643 28.61 15.23 17.09
CA ARG A 643 28.86 15.87 18.38
C ARG A 643 28.11 15.24 19.56
N LYS A 644 27.65 14.00 19.43
CA LYS A 644 27.15 13.19 20.56
C LYS A 644 27.95 11.94 20.74
#